data_bee1026fdd7987426046b6148f199c48
#
_entry.id   bee1026fdd7987426046b6148f199c48
#
_cell.length_a   1.000
_cell.length_b   1.000
_cell.length_c   1.000
_cell.angle_alpha   90.00
_cell.angle_beta   90.00
_cell.angle_gamma   90.00
#
_symmetry.space_group_name_H-M   'P 1'
#
loop_
_entity.id
_entity.type
_entity.pdbx_description
1 polymer ?
#
loop_
_entity_poly.entity_id
_entity_poly.type
_entity_poly.pdbx_seq_one_letter_code
_entity_poly.pdbx_strand_id
1 'polypeptide(L)'
;VTHQLLLAGTLLLMIAAAPPLMAATGVIREVTLSSGGLAEVTLAGSVEGDATIAIDVRADQIDDILKSLVVRDPKGAVGAMRLDGEDQVEEILRTLPFTADDLSSTAQLAGKLQGVEVRIESGGRVLEGRVLGLSEREAGSETGTVRVLSVMTASGALDSVRVDDGLTVTIRDPAMVARIAEVVDVAGKARASGARRVEIALSGTGAREVRLTYVVAAPVWKTSYRVVDGGDGRANLQAWAIIENALGEDWKGVDVTLSSGAPVTLQQRLHRRYWHRRPEAPLPVENLGLPDLDAGPLAARAAAPPLPAPMERMDRSRRAVDARYEAAPAAVAAQPAEGDVAATFRLPHPVDLGVGRTLSVPILDTEIEASRIALWKPGQGLHPIAALMLRNGTGTTLPPGILTVYDRALGYVGDARLPATPAGEQRFAAFAADRKVGVRAETKPAEVLTRITVVDGAVRATARSREETVYTVKGAPDAPRTVVIEHPRRDGWTFSSPARDGETPTAYRLTLDVAAAGTAEARAVLERVQTDTYALAEADAGMLVSWSALADDPALAGGLKALSQARADSQAATREIAEIGERIATIAAEQERIRGNLGVVPKDSELARRYLAQMGAQEDELARLGTTQGEARERLRTREARVRALIAELSGREARP
;
A
#
# COMPACT_ATOMS: atom_id res chain seq x y z
N VAL A 1 -100.17 -45.05 11.66
CA VAL A 1 -99.01 -45.71 12.22
C VAL A 1 -97.84 -45.43 11.30
N THR A 2 -97.08 -44.38 11.52
CA THR A 2 -95.96 -43.91 10.67
C THR A 2 -94.71 -43.76 11.51
N HIS A 3 -93.70 -44.51 11.18
CA HIS A 3 -92.31 -44.34 11.74
C HIS A 3 -91.54 -43.32 10.88
N GLN A 4 -91.06 -42.30 11.51
CA GLN A 4 -90.02 -41.40 10.94
C GLN A 4 -88.62 -41.84 11.39
N LEU A 5 -87.76 -42.14 10.43
CA LEU A 5 -86.34 -42.39 10.67
C LEU A 5 -85.57 -41.02 10.48
N LEU A 6 -84.93 -40.63 11.54
CA LEU A 6 -83.94 -39.49 11.52
C LEU A 6 -82.56 -40.02 11.05
N LEU A 7 -82.11 -39.54 9.90
CA LEU A 7 -80.71 -39.76 9.46
C LEU A 7 -79.88 -38.57 9.97
N ALA A 8 -78.97 -38.91 10.92
CA ALA A 8 -77.91 -37.96 11.36
C ALA A 8 -76.70 -38.12 10.41
N GLY A 9 -76.54 -37.12 9.53
CA GLY A 9 -75.36 -36.99 8.67
C GLY A 9 -74.16 -36.47 9.44
N THR A 10 -73.17 -37.26 9.70
CA THR A 10 -71.85 -36.87 10.21
C THR A 10 -71.02 -36.28 9.11
N LEU A 11 -70.82 -34.93 9.07
CA LEU A 11 -69.92 -34.22 8.18
C LEU A 11 -68.49 -34.44 8.62
N LEU A 12 -67.75 -35.34 7.96
CA LEU A 12 -66.32 -35.59 8.19
C LEU A 12 -65.53 -34.45 7.51
N LEU A 13 -65.05 -33.49 8.32
CA LEU A 13 -64.17 -32.43 7.86
C LEU A 13 -62.76 -33.06 7.59
N MET A 14 -62.46 -33.39 6.35
CA MET A 14 -61.07 -33.73 5.94
C MET A 14 -60.27 -32.49 5.97
N ILE A 15 -59.45 -32.29 7.04
CA ILE A 15 -58.35 -31.35 7.05
C ILE A 15 -57.29 -31.96 6.13
N ALA A 16 -57.22 -31.46 4.88
CA ALA A 16 -56.13 -31.75 4.01
C ALA A 16 -54.89 -31.11 4.61
N ALA A 17 -54.00 -31.95 5.22
CA ALA A 17 -52.67 -31.50 5.59
C ALA A 17 -51.94 -31.02 4.33
N ALA A 18 -51.65 -29.74 4.28
CA ALA A 18 -50.82 -29.21 3.21
C ALA A 18 -49.49 -29.99 3.21
N PRO A 19 -49.02 -30.48 2.04
CA PRO A 19 -47.73 -31.14 1.97
C PRO A 19 -46.64 -30.19 2.51
N PRO A 20 -45.64 -30.69 3.23
CA PRO A 20 -44.52 -29.84 3.66
C PRO A 20 -43.91 -29.21 2.43
N LEU A 21 -43.80 -27.87 2.44
CA LEU A 21 -43.14 -27.08 1.41
C LEU A 21 -41.68 -27.54 1.37
N MET A 22 -41.33 -28.42 0.44
CA MET A 22 -39.94 -28.84 0.28
C MET A 22 -39.17 -27.63 -0.31
N ALA A 23 -38.16 -27.17 0.40
CA ALA A 23 -37.25 -26.14 -0.09
C ALA A 23 -36.51 -26.67 -1.31
N ALA A 24 -36.65 -26.01 -2.44
CA ALA A 24 -35.86 -26.28 -3.64
C ALA A 24 -34.40 -25.85 -3.37
N THR A 25 -33.44 -26.63 -3.83
CA THR A 25 -32.02 -26.30 -3.73
C THR A 25 -31.54 -25.73 -5.06
N GLY A 26 -30.87 -24.57 -5.03
CA GLY A 26 -30.25 -24.00 -6.20
C GLY A 26 -28.97 -24.77 -6.56
N VAL A 27 -28.71 -24.97 -7.86
CA VAL A 27 -27.49 -25.59 -8.40
C VAL A 27 -26.68 -24.53 -9.14
N ILE A 28 -25.37 -24.46 -8.90
CA ILE A 28 -24.47 -23.53 -9.60
C ILE A 28 -24.50 -23.84 -11.09
N ARG A 29 -24.77 -22.82 -11.92
CA ARG A 29 -24.79 -22.90 -13.38
C ARG A 29 -23.70 -22.08 -14.03
N GLU A 30 -23.47 -20.88 -13.53
CA GLU A 30 -22.51 -19.94 -14.10
C GLU A 30 -21.64 -19.36 -12.99
N VAL A 31 -20.35 -19.22 -13.26
CA VAL A 31 -19.38 -18.56 -12.37
C VAL A 31 -18.51 -17.61 -13.19
N THR A 32 -18.49 -16.33 -12.81
CA THR A 32 -17.57 -15.36 -13.38
C THR A 32 -16.52 -15.01 -12.32
N LEU A 33 -15.25 -15.38 -12.57
CA LEU A 33 -14.12 -15.07 -11.70
C LEU A 33 -13.44 -13.78 -12.15
N SER A 34 -13.29 -12.83 -11.22
CA SER A 34 -12.60 -11.56 -11.46
C SER A 34 -11.14 -11.62 -11.00
N SER A 35 -10.25 -10.94 -11.72
CA SER A 35 -8.87 -10.71 -11.26
C SER A 35 -8.77 -9.84 -9.99
N GLY A 36 -9.89 -9.21 -9.58
CA GLY A 36 -10.02 -8.48 -8.32
C GLY A 36 -10.35 -9.36 -7.10
N GLY A 37 -10.38 -10.69 -7.24
CA GLY A 37 -10.65 -11.60 -6.12
C GLY A 37 -12.13 -11.74 -5.76
N LEU A 38 -13.01 -11.63 -6.77
CA LEU A 38 -14.46 -11.81 -6.63
C LEU A 38 -14.95 -12.89 -7.58
N ALA A 39 -16.00 -13.57 -7.15
CA ALA A 39 -16.81 -14.45 -8.01
C ALA A 39 -18.25 -13.95 -8.05
N GLU A 40 -18.79 -13.76 -9.24
CA GLU A 40 -20.22 -13.70 -9.48
C GLU A 40 -20.72 -15.13 -9.73
N VAL A 41 -21.66 -15.59 -8.92
CA VAL A 41 -22.20 -16.94 -8.96
C VAL A 41 -23.68 -16.90 -9.31
N THR A 42 -24.08 -17.65 -10.33
CA THR A 42 -25.48 -17.81 -10.70
C THR A 42 -25.93 -19.25 -10.45
N LEU A 43 -26.92 -19.41 -9.58
CA LEU A 43 -27.60 -20.68 -9.34
C LEU A 43 -28.93 -20.68 -10.08
N ALA A 44 -29.37 -21.87 -10.49
CA ALA A 44 -30.72 -22.12 -10.98
C ALA A 44 -31.41 -23.18 -10.13
N GLY A 45 -32.70 -22.97 -9.85
CA GLY A 45 -33.55 -23.92 -9.14
C GLY A 45 -34.92 -24.01 -9.76
N SER A 46 -35.49 -25.21 -9.84
CA SER A 46 -36.86 -25.44 -10.32
C SER A 46 -37.80 -25.40 -9.14
N VAL A 47 -38.85 -24.60 -9.24
CA VAL A 47 -39.91 -24.48 -8.22
C VAL A 47 -41.28 -24.64 -8.83
N GLU A 48 -42.26 -25.05 -8.01
CA GLU A 48 -43.66 -25.18 -8.45
C GLU A 48 -44.60 -24.48 -7.47
N GLY A 49 -45.50 -23.68 -7.93
CA GLY A 49 -46.44 -22.93 -7.08
C GLY A 49 -45.73 -21.94 -6.14
N ASP A 50 -46.32 -21.67 -5.00
CA ASP A 50 -45.65 -20.99 -3.89
C ASP A 50 -44.60 -21.91 -3.30
N ALA A 51 -43.35 -21.42 -3.19
CA ALA A 51 -42.21 -22.23 -2.82
C ALA A 51 -41.19 -21.44 -1.97
N THR A 52 -40.30 -22.17 -1.31
CA THR A 52 -39.09 -21.59 -0.70
C THR A 52 -37.88 -22.16 -1.42
N ILE A 53 -36.96 -21.30 -1.86
CA ILE A 53 -35.64 -21.72 -2.34
C ILE A 53 -34.63 -21.48 -1.24
N ALA A 54 -33.80 -22.50 -0.96
CA ALA A 54 -32.75 -22.41 0.03
C ALA A 54 -31.37 -22.52 -0.60
N ILE A 55 -30.42 -21.72 -0.11
CA ILE A 55 -29.00 -21.81 -0.45
C ILE A 55 -28.19 -21.92 0.85
N ASP A 56 -27.22 -22.81 0.86
CA ASP A 56 -26.27 -22.93 1.96
C ASP A 56 -25.02 -22.12 1.63
N VAL A 57 -24.71 -21.11 2.44
CA VAL A 57 -23.64 -20.15 2.20
C VAL A 57 -22.64 -20.18 3.34
N ARG A 58 -21.38 -19.92 3.05
CA ARG A 58 -20.34 -19.84 4.08
C ARG A 58 -20.62 -18.64 4.99
N ALA A 59 -20.39 -18.80 6.28
CA ALA A 59 -20.64 -17.75 7.27
C ALA A 59 -19.87 -16.45 7.00
N ASP A 60 -18.65 -16.56 6.44
CA ASP A 60 -17.79 -15.42 6.07
C ASP A 60 -18.24 -14.68 4.80
N GLN A 61 -19.19 -15.25 4.02
CA GLN A 61 -19.73 -14.67 2.78
C GLN A 61 -21.12 -14.07 2.92
N ILE A 62 -21.74 -14.20 4.09
CA ILE A 62 -23.12 -13.76 4.33
C ILE A 62 -23.32 -12.28 4.00
N ASP A 63 -22.41 -11.42 4.46
CA ASP A 63 -22.50 -9.99 4.23
C ASP A 63 -22.46 -9.64 2.74
N ASP A 64 -21.63 -10.34 1.97
CA ASP A 64 -21.55 -10.18 0.52
C ASP A 64 -22.83 -10.62 -0.17
N ILE A 65 -23.44 -11.72 0.28
CA ILE A 65 -24.72 -12.20 -0.25
C ILE A 65 -25.86 -11.24 0.09
N LEU A 66 -25.96 -10.77 1.34
CA LEU A 66 -26.97 -9.79 1.74
C LEU A 66 -26.87 -8.49 0.92
N LYS A 67 -25.66 -8.13 0.52
CA LYS A 67 -25.38 -6.93 -0.29
C LYS A 67 -25.73 -7.13 -1.77
N SER A 68 -25.48 -8.32 -2.33
CA SER A 68 -25.40 -8.54 -3.78
C SER A 68 -26.45 -9.49 -4.35
N LEU A 69 -27.19 -10.22 -3.53
CA LEU A 69 -28.13 -11.23 -4.00
C LEU A 69 -29.27 -10.62 -4.84
N VAL A 70 -29.37 -11.08 -6.07
CA VAL A 70 -30.47 -10.78 -7.00
C VAL A 70 -31.20 -12.08 -7.30
N VAL A 71 -32.50 -12.09 -7.05
CA VAL A 71 -33.37 -13.22 -7.37
C VAL A 71 -34.26 -12.86 -8.55
N ARG A 72 -34.23 -13.68 -9.56
CA ARG A 72 -35.07 -13.51 -10.80
C ARG A 72 -36.05 -14.66 -10.91
N ASP A 73 -37.32 -14.36 -10.72
CA ASP A 73 -38.46 -15.26 -10.95
C ASP A 73 -39.30 -14.67 -12.07
N PRO A 74 -39.18 -15.20 -13.32
CA PRO A 74 -39.85 -14.58 -14.47
C PRO A 74 -41.37 -14.76 -14.50
N LYS A 75 -41.91 -15.68 -13.68
CA LYS A 75 -43.35 -16.03 -13.65
C LYS A 75 -43.94 -15.94 -12.24
N GLY A 76 -43.22 -15.32 -11.31
CA GLY A 76 -43.64 -15.22 -9.92
C GLY A 76 -43.16 -13.93 -9.27
N ALA A 77 -43.36 -13.82 -7.98
CA ALA A 77 -42.86 -12.70 -7.17
C ALA A 77 -41.89 -13.21 -6.09
N VAL A 78 -40.89 -12.39 -5.81
CA VAL A 78 -39.89 -12.66 -4.77
C VAL A 78 -40.36 -12.03 -3.48
N GLY A 79 -40.47 -12.82 -2.43
CA GLY A 79 -40.89 -12.40 -1.09
C GLY A 79 -39.70 -12.10 -0.17
N ALA A 80 -39.91 -12.33 1.12
CA ALA A 80 -38.89 -12.08 2.14
C ALA A 80 -37.76 -13.12 2.10
N MET A 81 -36.54 -12.65 2.34
CA MET A 81 -35.38 -13.49 2.61
C MET A 81 -35.24 -13.66 4.12
N ARG A 82 -35.02 -14.89 4.57
CA ARG A 82 -34.80 -15.28 5.95
C ARG A 82 -33.41 -15.87 6.12
N LEU A 83 -32.80 -15.54 7.23
CA LEU A 83 -31.46 -15.97 7.59
C LEU A 83 -31.38 -16.09 9.11
N ASP A 84 -30.75 -17.12 9.61
CA ASP A 84 -30.47 -17.28 11.03
C ASP A 84 -29.51 -16.20 11.53
N GLY A 85 -29.78 -15.63 12.71
CA GLY A 85 -28.95 -14.58 13.30
C GLY A 85 -27.52 -15.03 13.56
N GLU A 86 -26.58 -14.06 13.60
CA GLU A 86 -25.14 -14.30 13.76
C GLU A 86 -24.82 -15.06 15.06
N ASP A 87 -25.56 -14.77 16.14
CA ASP A 87 -25.21 -15.17 17.51
C ASP A 87 -26.30 -15.99 18.20
N GLN A 88 -26.82 -17.06 17.57
CA GLN A 88 -27.80 -17.94 18.21
C GLN A 88 -27.29 -18.48 19.55
N VAL A 89 -26.02 -18.90 19.61
CA VAL A 89 -25.39 -19.40 20.85
C VAL A 89 -25.33 -18.29 21.91
N GLU A 90 -24.92 -17.09 21.53
CA GLU A 90 -24.82 -15.94 22.43
C GLU A 90 -26.19 -15.47 22.94
N GLU A 91 -27.23 -15.54 22.08
CA GLU A 91 -28.61 -15.21 22.46
C GLU A 91 -29.16 -16.19 23.54
N ILE A 92 -28.92 -17.49 23.40
CA ILE A 92 -29.29 -18.47 24.39
C ILE A 92 -28.47 -18.23 25.67
N LEU A 93 -27.17 -18.00 25.57
CA LEU A 93 -26.29 -17.78 26.70
C LEU A 93 -26.63 -16.52 27.49
N ARG A 94 -27.20 -15.46 26.87
CA ARG A 94 -27.64 -14.26 27.60
C ARG A 94 -28.66 -14.52 28.70
N THR A 95 -29.41 -15.58 28.56
CA THR A 95 -30.42 -15.95 29.56
C THR A 95 -29.88 -16.93 30.60
N LEU A 96 -28.60 -17.30 30.50
CA LEU A 96 -27.96 -18.31 31.36
C LEU A 96 -26.89 -17.64 32.26
N PRO A 97 -26.63 -18.20 33.43
CA PRO A 97 -25.65 -17.64 34.37
C PRO A 97 -24.19 -17.92 33.99
N PHE A 98 -23.92 -18.47 32.83
CA PHE A 98 -22.59 -18.87 32.35
C PHE A 98 -22.35 -18.44 30.89
N THR A 99 -21.11 -18.41 30.49
CA THR A 99 -20.64 -18.03 29.14
C THR A 99 -20.18 -19.28 28.35
N ALA A 100 -19.87 -19.11 27.06
CA ALA A 100 -19.33 -20.19 26.24
C ALA A 100 -17.97 -20.71 26.76
N ASP A 101 -17.16 -19.87 27.36
CA ASP A 101 -15.86 -20.23 27.93
C ASP A 101 -16.00 -21.12 29.16
N ASP A 102 -17.05 -20.90 29.95
CA ASP A 102 -17.34 -21.71 31.15
C ASP A 102 -17.68 -23.17 30.81
N LEU A 103 -18.18 -23.46 29.60
CA LEU A 103 -18.46 -24.81 29.11
C LEU A 103 -17.18 -25.65 28.88
N SER A 104 -16.03 -25.04 28.84
CA SER A 104 -14.75 -25.72 28.64
C SER A 104 -14.27 -26.48 29.90
N SER A 105 -14.81 -26.18 31.07
CA SER A 105 -14.40 -26.79 32.35
C SER A 105 -15.59 -27.12 33.24
N THR A 106 -15.71 -28.39 33.64
CA THR A 106 -16.76 -28.86 34.56
C THR A 106 -16.81 -28.02 35.83
N ALA A 107 -15.65 -27.70 36.40
CA ALA A 107 -15.55 -26.92 37.62
C ALA A 107 -16.00 -25.45 37.45
N GLN A 108 -15.61 -24.80 36.33
CA GLN A 108 -16.04 -23.45 36.04
C GLN A 108 -17.53 -23.35 35.80
N LEU A 109 -18.07 -24.27 34.97
CA LEU A 109 -19.50 -24.35 34.73
C LEU A 109 -20.28 -24.56 36.04
N ALA A 110 -19.88 -25.56 36.84
CA ALA A 110 -20.54 -25.83 38.12
C ALA A 110 -20.50 -24.61 39.05
N GLY A 111 -19.38 -23.88 39.10
CA GLY A 111 -19.25 -22.67 39.92
C GLY A 111 -20.18 -21.52 39.51
N LYS A 112 -20.62 -21.48 38.24
CA LYS A 112 -21.57 -20.49 37.71
C LYS A 112 -23.06 -20.88 37.95
N LEU A 113 -23.33 -22.14 38.23
CA LEU A 113 -24.68 -22.65 38.49
C LEU A 113 -25.16 -22.33 39.92
N GLN A 114 -24.94 -21.12 40.40
CA GLN A 114 -25.34 -20.70 41.76
C GLN A 114 -26.83 -20.87 41.98
N GLY A 115 -27.19 -21.48 43.11
CA GLY A 115 -28.58 -21.77 43.49
C GLY A 115 -29.18 -23.01 42.83
N VAL A 116 -28.53 -23.62 41.83
CA VAL A 116 -28.97 -24.86 41.18
C VAL A 116 -28.63 -26.06 42.05
N GLU A 117 -29.57 -27.03 42.12
CA GLU A 117 -29.39 -28.26 42.88
C GLU A 117 -28.54 -29.26 42.11
N VAL A 118 -27.43 -29.69 42.72
CA VAL A 118 -26.47 -30.60 42.11
C VAL A 118 -26.04 -31.71 43.07
N ARG A 119 -25.59 -32.82 42.48
CA ARG A 119 -24.81 -33.87 43.17
C ARG A 119 -23.38 -33.79 42.65
N ILE A 120 -22.43 -33.64 43.52
CA ILE A 120 -21.02 -33.50 43.26
C ILE A 120 -20.27 -34.70 43.83
N GLU A 121 -19.42 -35.32 43.00
CA GLU A 121 -18.50 -36.38 43.42
C GLU A 121 -17.06 -35.91 43.09
N SER A 122 -16.19 -35.87 44.10
CA SER A 122 -14.77 -35.48 43.93
C SER A 122 -13.96 -36.03 45.11
N GLY A 123 -12.79 -36.61 44.86
CA GLY A 123 -11.90 -37.14 45.90
C GLY A 123 -12.55 -38.20 46.81
N GLY A 124 -13.49 -39.00 46.31
CA GLY A 124 -14.23 -40.00 47.09
C GLY A 124 -15.31 -39.42 48.01
N ARG A 125 -15.55 -38.12 47.99
CA ARG A 125 -16.66 -37.48 48.71
C ARG A 125 -17.83 -37.23 47.77
N VAL A 126 -19.04 -37.41 48.28
CA VAL A 126 -20.29 -37.10 47.59
C VAL A 126 -21.01 -36.03 48.38
N LEU A 127 -21.35 -34.91 47.71
CA LEU A 127 -22.13 -33.81 48.29
C LEU A 127 -23.39 -33.57 47.45
N GLU A 128 -24.52 -33.38 48.11
CA GLU A 128 -25.78 -32.97 47.44
C GLU A 128 -26.25 -31.66 48.04
N GLY A 129 -26.63 -30.70 47.18
CA GLY A 129 -27.10 -29.39 47.62
C GLY A 129 -27.10 -28.36 46.54
N ARG A 130 -27.34 -27.13 46.90
CA ARG A 130 -27.37 -25.99 45.98
C ARG A 130 -25.97 -25.37 45.88
N VAL A 131 -25.50 -25.13 44.66
CA VAL A 131 -24.20 -24.50 44.40
C VAL A 131 -24.14 -23.12 44.99
N LEU A 132 -23.09 -22.80 45.73
CA LEU A 132 -22.78 -21.46 46.23
C LEU A 132 -21.74 -20.79 45.34
N GLY A 133 -20.77 -21.53 44.82
CA GLY A 133 -19.74 -20.99 43.92
C GLY A 133 -18.43 -21.78 43.99
N LEU A 134 -17.54 -21.47 43.06
CA LEU A 134 -16.15 -21.94 43.00
C LEU A 134 -15.23 -20.86 43.55
N SER A 135 -14.35 -21.26 44.47
CA SER A 135 -13.32 -20.35 45.03
C SER A 135 -11.93 -20.97 44.96
N GLU A 136 -10.92 -20.14 44.92
CA GLU A 136 -9.54 -20.56 45.03
C GLU A 136 -9.03 -20.28 46.46
N ARG A 137 -8.33 -21.27 47.05
CA ARG A 137 -7.71 -21.17 48.37
C ARG A 137 -6.27 -21.61 48.29
N GLU A 138 -5.41 -21.02 49.12
CA GLU A 138 -4.04 -21.50 49.28
C GLU A 138 -4.04 -22.92 49.88
N ALA A 139 -3.26 -23.82 49.33
CA ALA A 139 -3.08 -25.16 49.85
C ALA A 139 -2.20 -25.07 51.11
N GLY A 140 -2.76 -25.31 52.28
CA GLY A 140 -2.14 -25.00 53.58
C GLY A 140 -0.79 -25.68 53.89
N SER A 141 -0.37 -26.72 53.16
CA SER A 141 0.91 -27.42 53.31
C SER A 141 1.65 -27.72 52.00
N GLU A 142 1.03 -27.45 50.85
CA GLU A 142 1.58 -27.64 49.53
C GLU A 142 1.69 -26.26 48.82
N THR A 143 2.76 -26.05 48.08
CA THR A 143 2.93 -24.84 47.27
C THR A 143 1.91 -24.88 46.12
N GLY A 144 0.83 -24.08 46.20
CA GLY A 144 -0.15 -23.95 45.11
C GLY A 144 -1.53 -23.51 45.57
N THR A 145 -2.38 -23.15 44.60
CA THR A 145 -3.78 -22.78 44.81
C THR A 145 -4.66 -24.02 44.56
N VAL A 146 -5.64 -24.25 45.44
CA VAL A 146 -6.64 -25.33 45.32
C VAL A 146 -7.99 -24.72 45.02
N ARG A 147 -8.67 -25.24 44.00
CA ARG A 147 -10.04 -24.84 43.70
C ARG A 147 -10.99 -25.67 44.56
N VAL A 148 -11.98 -25.00 45.14
CA VAL A 148 -12.98 -25.58 46.04
C VAL A 148 -14.37 -25.20 45.57
N LEU A 149 -15.22 -26.17 45.35
CA LEU A 149 -16.64 -25.98 45.01
C LEU A 149 -17.47 -26.10 46.29
N SER A 150 -18.24 -25.06 46.60
CA SER A 150 -19.06 -24.99 47.83
C SER A 150 -20.53 -25.17 47.52
N VAL A 151 -21.21 -25.89 48.38
CA VAL A 151 -22.66 -26.16 48.30
C VAL A 151 -23.33 -25.92 49.65
N MET A 152 -24.63 -25.56 49.60
CA MET A 152 -25.49 -25.54 50.75
C MET A 152 -26.41 -26.78 50.69
N THR A 153 -26.25 -27.65 51.67
CA THR A 153 -27.03 -28.91 51.78
C THR A 153 -28.51 -28.62 52.14
N ALA A 154 -29.39 -29.61 52.00
CA ALA A 154 -30.80 -29.51 52.36
C ALA A 154 -31.02 -29.22 53.86
N SER A 155 -30.06 -29.58 54.74
CA SER A 155 -30.10 -29.23 56.17
C SER A 155 -29.65 -27.79 56.48
N GLY A 156 -29.28 -26.99 55.48
CA GLY A 156 -28.71 -25.64 55.66
C GLY A 156 -27.23 -25.60 55.99
N ALA A 157 -26.54 -26.74 56.06
CA ALA A 157 -25.10 -26.78 56.29
C ALA A 157 -24.36 -26.34 55.02
N LEU A 158 -23.27 -25.55 55.21
CA LEU A 158 -22.36 -25.16 54.13
C LEU A 158 -21.21 -26.16 54.09
N ASP A 159 -21.10 -26.88 53.02
CA ASP A 159 -20.02 -27.85 52.82
C ASP A 159 -19.27 -27.56 51.52
N SER A 160 -18.06 -28.07 51.41
CA SER A 160 -17.22 -27.82 50.25
C SER A 160 -16.36 -29.03 49.89
N VAL A 161 -16.10 -29.18 48.60
CA VAL A 161 -15.26 -30.25 48.07
C VAL A 161 -14.12 -29.66 47.24
N ARG A 162 -12.94 -30.26 47.39
CA ARG A 162 -11.78 -29.91 46.56
C ARG A 162 -12.04 -30.39 45.12
N VAL A 163 -11.77 -29.57 44.16
CA VAL A 163 -11.84 -29.91 42.72
C VAL A 163 -10.58 -30.70 42.37
N ASP A 164 -10.74 -31.93 41.97
CA ASP A 164 -9.70 -32.83 41.44
C ASP A 164 -10.05 -33.29 40.01
N ASP A 165 -9.19 -34.10 39.41
CA ASP A 165 -9.36 -34.62 38.04
C ASP A 165 -10.55 -35.60 37.93
N GLY A 166 -11.09 -36.09 39.05
CA GLY A 166 -12.23 -36.96 39.13
C GLY A 166 -13.57 -36.25 39.40
N LEU A 167 -13.61 -34.91 39.30
CA LEU A 167 -14.83 -34.15 39.56
C LEU A 167 -15.96 -34.53 38.60
N THR A 168 -17.05 -35.04 39.17
CA THR A 168 -18.32 -35.30 38.48
C THR A 168 -19.42 -34.44 39.11
N VAL A 169 -20.14 -33.70 38.24
CA VAL A 169 -21.27 -32.87 38.66
C VAL A 169 -22.52 -33.30 37.93
N THR A 170 -23.50 -33.82 38.68
CA THR A 170 -24.83 -34.18 38.16
C THR A 170 -25.81 -33.07 38.51
N ILE A 171 -26.35 -32.41 37.52
CA ILE A 171 -27.36 -31.34 37.68
C ILE A 171 -28.70 -32.01 37.90
N ARG A 172 -29.41 -31.65 39.00
CA ARG A 172 -30.70 -32.22 39.38
C ARG A 172 -31.88 -31.45 38.80
N ASP A 173 -31.65 -30.20 38.33
CA ASP A 173 -32.68 -29.38 37.72
C ASP A 173 -32.85 -29.74 36.23
N PRO A 174 -33.99 -30.36 35.81
CA PRO A 174 -34.21 -30.75 34.42
C PRO A 174 -34.26 -29.59 33.46
N ALA A 175 -34.71 -28.37 33.89
CA ALA A 175 -34.79 -27.21 33.04
C ALA A 175 -33.37 -26.70 32.70
N MET A 176 -32.47 -26.69 33.67
CA MET A 176 -31.07 -26.32 33.46
C MET A 176 -30.34 -27.34 32.56
N VAL A 177 -30.59 -28.65 32.75
CA VAL A 177 -30.02 -29.70 31.87
C VAL A 177 -30.46 -29.47 30.42
N ALA A 178 -31.78 -29.23 30.19
CA ALA A 178 -32.30 -28.96 28.85
C ALA A 178 -31.66 -27.73 28.20
N ARG A 179 -31.46 -26.64 28.97
CA ARG A 179 -30.83 -25.40 28.49
C ARG A 179 -29.37 -25.60 28.12
N ILE A 180 -28.61 -26.36 28.93
CA ILE A 180 -27.21 -26.65 28.62
C ILE A 180 -27.13 -27.54 27.37
N ALA A 181 -28.00 -28.52 27.25
CA ALA A 181 -28.08 -29.41 26.08
C ALA A 181 -28.39 -28.59 24.80
N GLU A 182 -29.32 -27.64 24.86
CA GLU A 182 -29.66 -26.75 23.77
C GLU A 182 -28.44 -25.93 23.32
N VAL A 183 -27.67 -25.32 24.24
CA VAL A 183 -26.46 -24.56 23.92
C VAL A 183 -25.41 -25.45 23.26
N VAL A 184 -25.17 -26.64 23.80
CA VAL A 184 -24.18 -27.58 23.24
C VAL A 184 -24.59 -28.04 21.86
N ASP A 185 -25.86 -28.28 21.62
CA ASP A 185 -26.42 -28.72 20.33
C ASP A 185 -26.28 -27.63 19.27
N VAL A 186 -26.66 -26.39 19.60
CA VAL A 186 -26.55 -25.22 18.71
C VAL A 186 -25.07 -24.89 18.42
N ALA A 187 -24.21 -24.92 19.45
CA ALA A 187 -22.79 -24.70 19.28
C ALA A 187 -22.12 -25.80 18.44
N GLY A 188 -22.53 -27.05 18.62
CA GLY A 188 -22.06 -28.19 17.83
C GLY A 188 -22.44 -28.04 16.35
N LYS A 189 -23.69 -27.73 16.05
CA LYS A 189 -24.17 -27.47 14.69
C LYS A 189 -23.46 -26.27 14.04
N ALA A 190 -23.28 -25.17 14.77
CA ALA A 190 -22.61 -24.00 14.27
C ALA A 190 -21.12 -24.25 13.89
N ARG A 191 -20.43 -25.11 14.66
CA ARG A 191 -19.03 -25.51 14.37
C ARG A 191 -18.92 -26.53 13.24
N ALA A 192 -19.88 -27.46 13.16
CA ALA A 192 -19.83 -28.57 12.19
C ALA A 192 -20.12 -28.10 10.75
N SER A 193 -21.02 -27.13 10.54
CA SER A 193 -21.46 -26.78 9.20
C SER A 193 -20.63 -25.63 8.56
N GLY A 194 -20.11 -24.70 9.36
CA GLY A 194 -19.47 -23.49 8.82
C GLY A 194 -20.32 -22.70 7.81
N ALA A 195 -21.51 -23.25 7.48
CA ALA A 195 -22.47 -22.74 6.53
C ALA A 195 -23.69 -22.16 7.25
N ARG A 196 -24.36 -21.23 6.60
CA ARG A 196 -25.65 -20.67 7.03
C ARG A 196 -26.66 -20.87 5.91
N ARG A 197 -27.89 -21.19 6.30
CA ARG A 197 -28.99 -21.35 5.35
C ARG A 197 -29.68 -20.01 5.14
N VAL A 198 -29.78 -19.62 3.86
CA VAL A 198 -30.56 -18.46 3.41
C VAL A 198 -31.79 -18.99 2.70
N GLU A 199 -32.97 -18.64 3.17
CA GLU A 199 -34.26 -19.05 2.64
C GLU A 199 -34.97 -17.86 1.98
N ILE A 200 -35.41 -18.03 0.74
CA ILE A 200 -36.09 -16.99 -0.03
C ILE A 200 -37.49 -17.50 -0.35
N ALA A 201 -38.50 -16.78 0.12
CA ALA A 201 -39.89 -17.08 -0.19
C ALA A 201 -40.24 -16.63 -1.62
N LEU A 202 -40.89 -17.50 -2.37
CA LEU A 202 -41.32 -17.24 -3.75
C LEU A 202 -42.81 -17.49 -3.84
N SER A 203 -43.54 -16.63 -4.55
CA SER A 203 -44.96 -16.83 -4.82
C SER A 203 -45.19 -16.87 -6.32
N GLY A 204 -46.03 -17.80 -6.78
CA GLY A 204 -46.33 -17.96 -8.20
C GLY A 204 -47.10 -19.22 -8.52
N THR A 205 -47.38 -19.45 -9.78
CA THR A 205 -48.17 -20.61 -10.22
C THR A 205 -47.39 -21.47 -11.22
N GLY A 206 -47.57 -22.78 -11.13
CA GLY A 206 -46.95 -23.77 -12.01
C GLY A 206 -45.44 -23.94 -11.81
N ALA A 207 -44.87 -24.83 -12.63
CA ALA A 207 -43.46 -25.13 -12.65
C ALA A 207 -42.67 -24.01 -13.37
N ARG A 208 -41.56 -23.55 -12.76
CA ARG A 208 -40.69 -22.48 -13.30
C ARG A 208 -39.27 -22.59 -12.78
N GLU A 209 -38.34 -22.05 -13.57
CA GLU A 209 -36.95 -21.91 -13.16
C GLU A 209 -36.73 -20.53 -12.55
N VAL A 210 -36.11 -20.51 -11.39
CA VAL A 210 -35.70 -19.29 -10.67
C VAL A 210 -34.19 -19.23 -10.66
N ARG A 211 -33.63 -18.03 -10.90
CA ARG A 211 -32.18 -17.78 -10.89
C ARG A 211 -31.83 -16.86 -9.75
N LEU A 212 -30.74 -17.21 -9.07
CA LEU A 212 -30.15 -16.43 -7.99
C LEU A 212 -28.74 -16.06 -8.40
N THR A 213 -28.44 -14.77 -8.43
CA THR A 213 -27.09 -14.28 -8.74
C THR A 213 -26.57 -13.47 -7.58
N TYR A 214 -25.35 -13.76 -7.13
CA TYR A 214 -24.68 -13.02 -6.05
C TYR A 214 -23.17 -12.92 -6.31
N VAL A 215 -22.51 -11.99 -5.61
CA VAL A 215 -21.06 -11.75 -5.68
C VAL A 215 -20.45 -12.00 -4.33
N VAL A 216 -19.39 -12.82 -4.29
CA VAL A 216 -18.66 -13.18 -3.08
C VAL A 216 -17.15 -13.09 -3.31
N ALA A 217 -16.38 -13.02 -2.22
CA ALA A 217 -14.93 -13.13 -2.28
C ALA A 217 -14.52 -14.50 -2.83
N ALA A 218 -13.54 -14.51 -3.73
CA ALA A 218 -12.99 -15.72 -4.34
C ALA A 218 -11.49 -15.59 -4.55
N PRO A 219 -10.74 -16.70 -4.68
CA PRO A 219 -9.34 -16.65 -5.06
C PRO A 219 -9.15 -15.92 -6.40
N VAL A 220 -8.11 -15.07 -6.45
CA VAL A 220 -7.72 -14.41 -7.70
C VAL A 220 -7.24 -15.46 -8.69
N TRP A 221 -7.84 -15.52 -9.87
CA TRP A 221 -7.32 -16.34 -10.94
C TRP A 221 -6.02 -15.75 -11.49
N LYS A 222 -5.08 -16.60 -11.93
CA LYS A 222 -3.73 -16.23 -12.29
C LYS A 222 -3.45 -16.60 -13.74
N THR A 223 -2.69 -15.75 -14.45
CA THR A 223 -2.28 -16.04 -15.84
C THR A 223 -0.81 -16.48 -15.87
N SER A 224 -0.56 -17.57 -16.58
CA SER A 224 0.78 -18.05 -16.92
C SER A 224 0.93 -18.10 -18.44
N TYR A 225 1.99 -17.48 -18.94
CA TYR A 225 2.29 -17.44 -20.36
C TYR A 225 3.47 -18.34 -20.71
N ARG A 226 3.44 -18.89 -21.89
CA ARG A 226 4.57 -19.59 -22.51
C ARG A 226 4.77 -18.99 -23.88
N VAL A 227 5.98 -18.60 -24.19
CA VAL A 227 6.34 -18.10 -25.52
C VAL A 227 7.46 -18.96 -26.11
N VAL A 228 7.24 -19.44 -27.30
CA VAL A 228 8.27 -20.16 -28.09
C VAL A 228 8.70 -19.24 -29.21
N ASP A 229 9.92 -18.69 -29.08
CA ASP A 229 10.50 -17.77 -30.05
C ASP A 229 10.98 -18.55 -31.28
N GLY A 230 10.46 -18.20 -32.47
CA GLY A 230 10.81 -18.79 -33.76
C GLY A 230 12.13 -18.30 -34.29
N GLY A 231 12.64 -17.13 -33.86
CA GLY A 231 13.84 -16.47 -34.37
C GLY A 231 13.65 -15.77 -35.72
N ASP A 232 12.44 -15.77 -36.29
CA ASP A 232 12.06 -15.19 -37.58
C ASP A 232 11.20 -13.93 -37.46
N GLY A 233 11.15 -13.31 -36.29
CA GLY A 233 10.31 -12.16 -35.98
C GLY A 233 8.91 -12.53 -35.48
N ARG A 234 8.65 -13.83 -35.29
CA ARG A 234 7.41 -14.36 -34.75
C ARG A 234 7.62 -15.33 -33.61
N ALA A 235 6.64 -15.44 -32.74
CA ALA A 235 6.63 -16.40 -31.65
C ALA A 235 5.23 -16.96 -31.43
N ASN A 236 5.16 -18.23 -31.02
CA ASN A 236 3.91 -18.81 -30.54
C ASN A 236 3.73 -18.43 -29.05
N LEU A 237 2.63 -17.75 -28.73
CA LEU A 237 2.23 -17.34 -27.40
C LEU A 237 1.07 -18.18 -26.92
N GLN A 238 1.27 -18.91 -25.83
CA GLN A 238 0.22 -19.62 -25.10
C GLN A 238 -0.04 -18.93 -23.78
N ALA A 239 -1.31 -18.71 -23.43
CA ALA A 239 -1.74 -18.23 -22.12
C ALA A 239 -2.63 -19.26 -21.44
N TRP A 240 -2.38 -19.49 -20.18
CA TRP A 240 -3.13 -20.41 -19.31
C TRP A 240 -3.67 -19.67 -18.11
N ALA A 241 -4.95 -19.88 -17.79
CA ALA A 241 -5.56 -19.42 -16.57
C ALA A 241 -5.52 -20.52 -15.51
N ILE A 242 -5.11 -20.16 -14.31
CA ILE A 242 -5.10 -21.05 -13.13
C ILE A 242 -6.23 -20.55 -12.24
N ILE A 243 -7.26 -21.39 -12.06
CA ILE A 243 -8.47 -21.12 -11.30
C ILE A 243 -8.58 -22.11 -10.14
N GLU A 244 -9.22 -21.69 -9.05
CA GLU A 244 -9.43 -22.50 -7.86
C GLU A 244 -10.89 -22.39 -7.42
N ASN A 245 -11.52 -23.53 -7.11
CA ASN A 245 -12.86 -23.54 -6.54
C ASN A 245 -12.80 -23.43 -5.01
N ALA A 246 -13.12 -22.27 -4.47
CA ALA A 246 -13.24 -22.00 -3.03
C ALA A 246 -14.66 -21.55 -2.62
N LEU A 247 -15.68 -21.88 -3.43
CA LEU A 247 -17.06 -21.43 -3.19
C LEU A 247 -17.84 -22.29 -2.17
N GLY A 248 -17.25 -23.40 -1.71
CA GLY A 248 -17.88 -24.26 -0.72
C GLY A 248 -18.70 -25.43 -1.31
N GLU A 249 -18.96 -25.41 -2.63
CA GLU A 249 -19.68 -26.46 -3.34
C GLU A 249 -18.91 -26.93 -4.58
N ASP A 250 -19.08 -28.21 -4.95
CA ASP A 250 -18.50 -28.75 -6.18
C ASP A 250 -19.16 -28.12 -7.41
N TRP A 251 -18.35 -27.70 -8.37
CA TRP A 251 -18.85 -27.34 -9.71
C TRP A 251 -19.11 -28.59 -10.53
N LYS A 252 -20.30 -28.67 -11.09
CA LYS A 252 -20.72 -29.79 -11.96
C LYS A 252 -21.39 -29.22 -13.21
N GLY A 253 -20.69 -29.30 -14.32
CA GLY A 253 -21.17 -28.75 -15.58
C GLY A 253 -21.38 -27.23 -15.54
N VAL A 254 -20.46 -26.48 -14.90
CA VAL A 254 -20.58 -25.03 -14.69
C VAL A 254 -19.95 -24.25 -15.84
N ASP A 255 -20.67 -23.28 -16.38
CA ASP A 255 -20.14 -22.32 -17.33
C ASP A 255 -19.24 -21.30 -16.62
N VAL A 256 -17.94 -21.29 -16.94
CA VAL A 256 -16.96 -20.42 -16.29
C VAL A 256 -16.51 -19.31 -17.24
N THR A 257 -16.57 -18.08 -16.74
CA THR A 257 -16.03 -16.89 -17.39
C THR A 257 -14.95 -16.26 -16.50
N LEU A 258 -13.83 -15.87 -17.09
CA LEU A 258 -12.75 -15.16 -16.40
C LEU A 258 -12.76 -13.70 -16.83
N SER A 259 -12.73 -12.78 -15.89
CA SER A 259 -12.66 -11.34 -16.14
C SER A 259 -11.34 -10.77 -15.65
N SER A 260 -10.64 -10.03 -16.50
CA SER A 260 -9.41 -9.32 -16.15
C SER A 260 -9.67 -8.03 -15.36
N GLY A 261 -10.94 -7.66 -15.15
CA GLY A 261 -11.34 -6.48 -14.41
C GLY A 261 -11.17 -6.65 -12.89
N ALA A 262 -10.79 -5.57 -12.25
CA ALA A 262 -10.76 -5.45 -10.79
C ALA A 262 -11.84 -4.45 -10.36
N PRO A 263 -13.10 -4.88 -10.19
CA PRO A 263 -14.18 -3.98 -9.82
C PRO A 263 -13.93 -3.42 -8.41
N VAL A 264 -14.32 -2.17 -8.19
CA VAL A 264 -14.32 -1.57 -6.86
C VAL A 264 -15.36 -2.29 -6.00
N THR A 265 -14.97 -2.80 -4.86
CA THR A 265 -15.85 -3.48 -3.92
C THR A 265 -15.79 -2.83 -2.55
N LEU A 266 -16.96 -2.73 -1.90
CA LEU A 266 -17.10 -2.22 -0.55
C LEU A 266 -17.60 -3.35 0.35
N GLN A 267 -17.03 -3.48 1.53
CA GLN A 267 -17.47 -4.45 2.54
C GLN A 267 -18.25 -3.73 3.64
N GLN A 268 -19.42 -4.29 3.98
CA GLN A 268 -20.23 -3.80 5.10
C GLN A 268 -20.77 -5.02 5.88
N ARG A 269 -20.65 -5.00 7.18
CA ARG A 269 -21.15 -6.07 8.04
C ARG A 269 -22.66 -5.94 8.23
N LEU A 270 -23.45 -6.37 7.25
CA LEU A 270 -24.92 -6.26 7.22
C LEU A 270 -25.59 -7.25 8.16
N HIS A 271 -24.99 -8.42 8.39
CA HIS A 271 -25.50 -9.46 9.26
C HIS A 271 -25.28 -9.15 10.74
N ARG A 272 -24.24 -8.35 11.05
CA ARG A 272 -23.88 -7.98 12.43
C ARG A 272 -24.91 -7.06 13.04
N ARG A 273 -25.26 -7.32 14.32
CA ARG A 273 -26.11 -6.44 15.11
C ARG A 273 -25.34 -5.19 15.56
N TYR A 274 -25.88 -4.01 15.28
CA TYR A 274 -25.36 -2.74 15.78
C TYR A 274 -26.32 -2.16 16.80
N TRP A 275 -25.83 -1.94 18.04
CA TRP A 275 -26.59 -1.30 19.10
C TRP A 275 -26.22 0.17 19.21
N HIS A 276 -27.20 1.06 19.09
CA HIS A 276 -26.99 2.46 19.41
C HIS A 276 -26.90 2.64 20.93
N ARG A 277 -25.75 3.12 21.42
CA ARG A 277 -25.58 3.45 22.84
C ARG A 277 -26.37 4.71 23.14
N ARG A 278 -27.45 4.56 23.92
CA ARG A 278 -28.25 5.72 24.36
C ARG A 278 -27.44 6.50 25.40
N PRO A 279 -27.36 7.85 25.31
CA PRO A 279 -26.76 8.65 26.37
C PRO A 279 -27.61 8.46 27.66
N GLU A 280 -26.92 8.19 28.75
CA GLU A 280 -27.57 8.10 30.08
C GLU A 280 -27.85 9.50 30.60
N ALA A 281 -29.11 9.80 30.95
CA ALA A 281 -29.45 11.04 31.59
C ALA A 281 -28.95 10.97 33.05
N PRO A 282 -28.04 11.85 33.48
CA PRO A 282 -27.57 11.83 34.86
C PRO A 282 -28.72 12.16 35.81
N LEU A 283 -28.85 11.35 36.87
CA LEU A 283 -29.75 11.71 37.99
C LEU A 283 -29.21 13.02 38.62
N PRO A 284 -30.06 14.03 38.87
CA PRO A 284 -29.62 15.23 39.56
C PRO A 284 -29.30 14.86 41.02
N VAL A 285 -28.02 14.70 41.30
CA VAL A 285 -27.49 14.54 42.66
C VAL A 285 -26.94 15.91 43.04
N GLU A 286 -27.51 16.53 44.09
CA GLU A 286 -26.91 17.73 44.70
C GLU A 286 -25.54 17.33 45.24
N ASN A 287 -24.49 17.70 44.51
CA ASN A 287 -23.12 17.58 44.97
C ASN A 287 -22.81 18.75 45.90
N LEU A 288 -22.67 18.46 47.16
CA LEU A 288 -21.90 19.30 48.08
C LEU A 288 -20.45 19.28 47.60
N GLY A 289 -20.00 20.39 47.04
CA GLY A 289 -18.64 20.50 46.49
C GLY A 289 -17.59 20.21 47.57
N LEU A 290 -16.77 19.20 47.29
CA LEU A 290 -15.50 19.03 48.01
C LEU A 290 -14.54 20.14 47.54
N PRO A 291 -13.74 20.72 48.48
CA PRO A 291 -12.76 21.74 48.08
C PRO A 291 -11.69 21.14 47.15
N ASP A 292 -11.30 21.96 46.16
CA ASP A 292 -10.30 21.61 45.17
C ASP A 292 -8.97 21.19 45.82
N LEU A 293 -8.49 20.01 45.48
CA LEU A 293 -7.14 19.53 45.78
C LEU A 293 -6.17 20.06 44.74
N ASP A 294 -5.13 20.77 45.22
CA ASP A 294 -4.03 21.29 44.37
C ASP A 294 -3.35 20.19 43.57
N ALA A 295 -3.43 20.29 42.24
CA ALA A 295 -2.76 19.36 41.29
C ALA A 295 -1.37 19.90 40.98
N GLY A 296 -0.32 19.28 41.55
CA GLY A 296 1.07 19.56 41.20
C GLY A 296 1.39 19.30 39.70
N PRO A 297 2.53 19.83 39.22
CA PRO A 297 2.84 19.87 37.79
C PRO A 297 3.07 18.50 37.14
N LEU A 298 2.46 18.30 35.96
CA LEU A 298 2.56 17.10 35.13
C LEU A 298 3.96 16.96 34.51
N ALA A 299 4.65 15.86 34.81
CA ALA A 299 5.88 15.47 34.13
C ALA A 299 5.58 14.81 32.77
N ALA A 300 6.24 15.31 31.73
CA ALA A 300 6.13 14.79 30.37
C ALA A 300 6.71 13.38 30.27
N ARG A 301 5.92 12.44 29.74
CA ARG A 301 6.31 11.05 29.49
C ARG A 301 6.77 10.90 28.05
N ALA A 302 8.04 10.54 27.87
CA ALA A 302 8.63 10.28 26.55
C ALA A 302 8.07 8.97 25.92
N ALA A 303 7.83 9.02 24.62
CA ALA A 303 7.37 7.89 23.84
C ALA A 303 8.51 6.90 23.54
N ALA A 304 8.22 5.60 23.60
CA ALA A 304 9.14 4.52 23.29
C ALA A 304 9.19 4.22 21.76
N PRO A 305 10.35 3.80 21.21
CA PRO A 305 10.50 3.50 19.79
C PRO A 305 9.96 2.12 19.41
N PRO A 306 9.59 1.90 18.13
CA PRO A 306 9.00 0.64 17.65
C PRO A 306 10.04 -0.45 17.42
N LEU A 307 9.64 -1.71 17.66
CA LEU A 307 10.43 -2.93 17.46
C LEU A 307 10.47 -3.36 15.98
N PRO A 308 11.55 -3.97 15.49
CA PRO A 308 11.65 -4.45 14.11
C PRO A 308 11.01 -5.84 13.91
N ALA A 309 10.44 -6.02 12.70
CA ALA A 309 9.80 -7.24 12.24
C ALA A 309 10.80 -8.34 11.82
N PRO A 310 10.49 -9.62 11.95
CA PRO A 310 11.38 -10.72 11.57
C PRO A 310 11.34 -11.01 10.07
N MET A 311 12.51 -11.26 9.47
CA MET A 311 12.68 -11.74 8.10
C MET A 311 12.59 -13.26 8.06
N GLU A 312 11.70 -13.80 7.24
CA GLU A 312 11.69 -15.21 6.87
C GLU A 312 12.65 -15.51 5.72
N ARG A 313 13.49 -16.53 5.93
CA ARG A 313 14.36 -17.10 4.92
C ARG A 313 13.61 -18.17 4.12
N MET A 314 13.49 -17.97 2.82
CA MET A 314 13.07 -19.02 1.88
C MET A 314 14.25 -19.88 1.45
N ASP A 315 14.15 -21.15 1.71
CA ASP A 315 15.07 -22.20 1.23
C ASP A 315 14.65 -22.67 -0.18
N ARG A 316 15.61 -22.72 -1.09
CA ARG A 316 15.38 -23.13 -2.48
C ARG A 316 15.99 -24.51 -2.71
N SER A 317 15.16 -25.51 -2.86
CA SER A 317 15.57 -26.80 -3.41
C SER A 317 15.30 -26.85 -4.93
N ARG A 318 16.36 -26.93 -5.69
CA ARG A 318 16.34 -27.17 -7.16
C ARG A 318 16.22 -28.68 -7.41
N ARG A 319 15.23 -29.09 -8.18
CA ARG A 319 15.27 -30.34 -8.95
C ARG A 319 15.03 -30.01 -10.41
N ALA A 320 16.05 -30.30 -11.22
CA ALA A 320 15.95 -30.27 -12.67
C ALA A 320 15.20 -31.53 -13.14
N VAL A 321 14.24 -31.35 -14.03
CA VAL A 321 13.58 -32.44 -14.77
C VAL A 321 13.74 -32.12 -16.24
N ASP A 322 14.54 -32.95 -16.94
CA ASP A 322 14.64 -32.94 -18.39
C ASP A 322 13.32 -33.42 -18.99
N ALA A 323 12.59 -32.55 -19.67
CA ALA A 323 11.45 -32.91 -20.48
C ALA A 323 11.66 -32.41 -21.91
N ARG A 324 11.84 -33.35 -22.85
CA ARG A 324 11.74 -33.08 -24.29
C ARG A 324 10.28 -32.75 -24.62
N TYR A 325 10.05 -31.59 -25.18
CA TYR A 325 8.73 -31.13 -25.56
C TYR A 325 8.38 -31.59 -26.98
N GLU A 326 7.54 -32.61 -27.10
CA GLU A 326 6.73 -32.85 -28.31
C GLU A 326 5.49 -31.96 -28.24
N ALA A 327 5.19 -31.28 -29.35
CA ALA A 327 4.01 -30.40 -29.44
C ALA A 327 2.73 -31.22 -29.25
N ALA A 328 2.04 -30.96 -28.15
CA ALA A 328 0.69 -31.49 -27.92
C ALA A 328 -0.31 -30.88 -28.92
N PRO A 329 -1.37 -31.62 -29.31
CA PRO A 329 -2.42 -31.08 -30.18
C PRO A 329 -3.05 -29.82 -29.55
N ALA A 330 -3.37 -28.84 -30.38
CA ALA A 330 -3.91 -27.55 -29.98
C ALA A 330 -5.14 -27.75 -29.07
N ALA A 331 -5.03 -27.34 -27.83
CA ALA A 331 -6.17 -27.31 -26.90
C ALA A 331 -7.13 -26.21 -27.35
N VAL A 332 -8.46 -26.48 -27.28
CA VAL A 332 -9.47 -25.47 -27.59
C VAL A 332 -9.38 -24.35 -26.54
N ALA A 333 -8.92 -23.18 -26.98
CA ALA A 333 -8.76 -22.02 -26.11
C ALA A 333 -10.11 -21.36 -25.78
N ALA A 334 -10.13 -20.61 -24.67
CA ALA A 334 -11.29 -19.79 -24.30
C ALA A 334 -11.64 -18.75 -25.37
N GLN A 335 -12.89 -18.30 -25.40
CA GLN A 335 -13.36 -17.23 -26.29
C GLN A 335 -13.08 -15.87 -25.62
N PRO A 336 -12.14 -15.08 -26.13
CA PRO A 336 -11.85 -13.76 -25.58
C PRO A 336 -12.85 -12.72 -26.12
N ALA A 337 -13.23 -11.78 -25.26
CA ALA A 337 -14.00 -10.62 -25.64
C ALA A 337 -13.48 -9.39 -24.86
N GLU A 338 -13.28 -8.27 -25.59
CA GLU A 338 -12.92 -7.00 -24.98
C GLU A 338 -14.19 -6.27 -24.57
N GLY A 339 -14.28 -5.87 -23.29
CA GLY A 339 -15.33 -5.01 -22.77
C GLY A 339 -14.78 -3.61 -22.46
N ASP A 340 -15.65 -2.66 -22.19
CA ASP A 340 -15.27 -1.26 -21.92
C ASP A 340 -14.26 -1.10 -20.76
N VAL A 341 -14.25 -2.03 -19.79
CA VAL A 341 -13.45 -1.94 -18.57
C VAL A 341 -12.54 -3.15 -18.38
N ALA A 342 -12.82 -4.29 -19.01
CA ALA A 342 -12.10 -5.55 -18.79
C ALA A 342 -12.26 -6.52 -19.96
N ALA A 343 -11.20 -7.25 -20.25
CA ALA A 343 -11.28 -8.41 -21.14
C ALA A 343 -11.90 -9.60 -20.38
N THR A 344 -12.74 -10.36 -21.08
CA THR A 344 -13.36 -11.58 -20.56
C THR A 344 -12.95 -12.78 -21.40
N PHE A 345 -12.82 -13.92 -20.75
CA PHE A 345 -12.43 -15.20 -21.38
C PHE A 345 -13.45 -16.26 -20.94
N ARG A 346 -14.40 -16.57 -21.84
CA ARG A 346 -15.38 -17.62 -21.59
C ARG A 346 -14.77 -18.98 -21.93
N LEU A 347 -14.80 -19.92 -21.00
CA LEU A 347 -14.31 -21.27 -21.26
C LEU A 347 -15.22 -21.98 -22.25
N PRO A 348 -14.66 -22.77 -23.19
CA PRO A 348 -15.42 -23.36 -24.29
C PRO A 348 -16.33 -24.51 -23.86
N HIS A 349 -16.05 -25.13 -22.71
CA HIS A 349 -16.79 -26.26 -22.17
C HIS A 349 -17.13 -26.03 -20.72
N PRO A 350 -18.30 -26.52 -20.27
CA PRO A 350 -18.63 -26.55 -18.83
C PRO A 350 -17.56 -27.27 -18.02
N VAL A 351 -17.35 -26.79 -16.79
CA VAL A 351 -16.27 -27.22 -15.91
C VAL A 351 -16.83 -28.05 -14.75
N ASP A 352 -16.17 -29.20 -14.52
CA ASP A 352 -16.32 -29.99 -13.28
C ASP A 352 -15.10 -29.75 -12.40
N LEU A 353 -15.29 -29.15 -11.21
CA LEU A 353 -14.19 -28.82 -10.31
C LEU A 353 -14.64 -28.93 -8.84
N GLY A 354 -14.09 -29.92 -8.14
CA GLY A 354 -14.36 -30.11 -6.71
C GLY A 354 -13.86 -28.95 -5.83
N VAL A 355 -14.45 -28.79 -4.68
CA VAL A 355 -14.05 -27.80 -3.67
C VAL A 355 -12.56 -27.96 -3.32
N GLY A 356 -11.83 -26.83 -3.23
CA GLY A 356 -10.40 -26.80 -2.90
C GLY A 356 -9.49 -27.34 -4.01
N ARG A 357 -10.03 -27.60 -5.20
CA ARG A 357 -9.23 -28.07 -6.35
C ARG A 357 -8.87 -26.92 -7.26
N THR A 358 -7.71 -27.06 -7.90
CA THR A 358 -7.18 -26.10 -8.88
C THR A 358 -7.27 -26.71 -10.27
N LEU A 359 -7.62 -25.87 -11.24
CA LEU A 359 -7.68 -26.22 -12.68
C LEU A 359 -6.85 -25.22 -13.48
N SER A 360 -6.04 -25.72 -14.41
CA SER A 360 -5.33 -24.90 -15.38
C SER A 360 -5.97 -25.08 -16.76
N VAL A 361 -6.44 -24.00 -17.36
CA VAL A 361 -7.12 -24.02 -18.65
C VAL A 361 -6.45 -23.10 -19.66
N PRO A 362 -6.33 -23.49 -20.94
CA PRO A 362 -5.80 -22.62 -21.97
C PRO A 362 -6.81 -21.51 -22.29
N ILE A 363 -6.33 -20.24 -22.31
CA ILE A 363 -7.14 -19.09 -22.66
C ILE A 363 -6.70 -18.43 -23.96
N LEU A 364 -5.49 -18.74 -24.44
CA LEU A 364 -4.95 -18.23 -25.69
C LEU A 364 -3.90 -19.22 -26.24
N ASP A 365 -3.90 -19.44 -27.54
CA ASP A 365 -2.83 -20.09 -28.29
C ASP A 365 -2.78 -19.45 -29.69
N THR A 366 -1.78 -18.60 -29.93
CA THR A 366 -1.72 -17.81 -31.15
C THR A 366 -0.29 -17.41 -31.50
N GLU A 367 -0.05 -17.15 -32.74
CA GLU A 367 1.20 -16.57 -33.22
C GLU A 367 1.15 -15.03 -33.08
N ILE A 368 2.23 -14.44 -32.54
CA ILE A 368 2.38 -12.99 -32.35
C ILE A 368 3.70 -12.49 -32.95
N GLU A 369 3.78 -11.20 -33.26
CA GLU A 369 5.03 -10.53 -33.58
C GLU A 369 5.93 -10.49 -32.36
N ALA A 370 7.15 -11.01 -32.49
CA ALA A 370 8.15 -11.04 -31.43
C ALA A 370 9.54 -10.84 -31.99
N SER A 371 10.33 -9.96 -31.41
CA SER A 371 11.73 -9.78 -31.80
C SER A 371 12.64 -9.75 -30.58
N ARG A 372 13.83 -10.31 -30.74
CA ARG A 372 14.87 -10.30 -29.68
C ARG A 372 15.57 -8.98 -29.65
N ILE A 373 15.69 -8.41 -28.46
CA ILE A 373 16.45 -7.20 -28.18
C ILE A 373 17.32 -7.38 -26.96
N ALA A 374 18.33 -6.52 -26.82
CA ALA A 374 19.12 -6.37 -25.61
C ALA A 374 18.74 -5.03 -24.94
N LEU A 375 18.01 -5.07 -23.84
CA LEU A 375 17.52 -3.90 -23.14
C LEU A 375 18.52 -3.46 -22.07
N TRP A 376 18.93 -2.20 -22.13
CA TRP A 376 19.85 -1.63 -21.15
C TRP A 376 19.28 -0.37 -20.51
N LYS A 377 19.52 -0.21 -19.19
CA LYS A 377 19.11 0.95 -18.38
C LYS A 377 20.28 1.46 -17.55
N PRO A 378 20.41 2.77 -17.32
CA PRO A 378 21.41 3.32 -16.41
C PRO A 378 21.32 2.67 -15.02
N GLY A 379 22.48 2.36 -14.43
CA GLY A 379 22.55 1.70 -13.13
C GLY A 379 22.49 0.16 -13.16
N GLN A 380 22.24 -0.45 -14.31
CA GLN A 380 22.13 -1.92 -14.47
C GLN A 380 23.49 -2.63 -14.59
N GLY A 381 24.59 -1.89 -14.71
CA GLY A 381 25.93 -2.42 -14.96
C GLY A 381 26.28 -2.49 -16.45
N LEU A 382 27.31 -3.27 -16.78
CA LEU A 382 27.87 -3.34 -18.12
C LEU A 382 26.98 -4.09 -19.14
N HIS A 383 26.26 -5.10 -18.70
CA HIS A 383 25.56 -6.03 -19.59
C HIS A 383 24.06 -5.73 -19.65
N PRO A 384 23.49 -5.62 -20.86
CA PRO A 384 22.05 -5.50 -21.02
C PRO A 384 21.31 -6.80 -20.64
N ILE A 385 19.99 -6.72 -20.51
CA ILE A 385 19.13 -7.89 -20.35
C ILE A 385 18.57 -8.28 -21.72
N ALA A 386 18.71 -9.54 -22.08
CA ALA A 386 18.02 -10.12 -23.24
C ALA A 386 16.50 -10.07 -22.98
N ALA A 387 15.77 -9.55 -23.93
CA ALA A 387 14.32 -9.39 -23.84
C ALA A 387 13.65 -9.76 -25.18
N LEU A 388 12.39 -10.17 -25.11
CA LEU A 388 11.50 -10.22 -26.26
C LEU A 388 10.67 -8.93 -26.31
N MET A 389 10.71 -8.25 -27.42
CA MET A 389 9.74 -7.22 -27.77
C MET A 389 8.53 -7.92 -28.37
N LEU A 390 7.43 -7.95 -27.63
CA LEU A 390 6.18 -8.62 -27.99
C LEU A 390 5.14 -7.59 -28.38
N ARG A 391 4.46 -7.79 -29.51
CA ARG A 391 3.30 -6.99 -29.89
C ARG A 391 2.03 -7.81 -29.69
N ASN A 392 1.08 -7.26 -28.92
CA ASN A 392 -0.21 -7.90 -28.74
C ASN A 392 -1.05 -7.77 -30.02
N GLY A 393 -0.98 -8.75 -30.89
CA GLY A 393 -1.80 -8.87 -32.11
C GLY A 393 -3.16 -9.50 -31.87
N THR A 394 -3.51 -9.87 -30.61
CA THR A 394 -4.84 -10.39 -30.27
C THR A 394 -5.86 -9.25 -30.22
N GLY A 395 -7.11 -9.52 -30.44
CA GLY A 395 -8.17 -8.49 -30.36
C GLY A 395 -8.52 -8.04 -28.93
N THR A 396 -7.78 -8.51 -27.90
CA THR A 396 -8.12 -8.29 -26.49
C THR A 396 -6.89 -7.95 -25.66
N THR A 397 -7.11 -7.27 -24.55
CA THR A 397 -6.05 -7.00 -23.55
C THR A 397 -5.55 -8.31 -22.92
N LEU A 398 -4.24 -8.55 -23.00
CA LEU A 398 -3.60 -9.66 -22.29
C LEU A 398 -3.48 -9.34 -20.80
N PRO A 399 -4.01 -10.20 -19.89
CA PRO A 399 -3.86 -10.03 -18.45
C PRO A 399 -2.39 -10.05 -18.00
N PRO A 400 -2.04 -9.45 -16.85
CA PRO A 400 -0.69 -9.55 -16.31
C PRO A 400 -0.37 -10.97 -15.86
N GLY A 401 0.88 -11.42 -16.09
CA GLY A 401 1.29 -12.77 -15.69
C GLY A 401 2.80 -13.02 -15.78
N ILE A 402 3.21 -14.24 -15.47
CA ILE A 402 4.57 -14.70 -15.67
C ILE A 402 4.67 -15.32 -17.06
N LEU A 403 5.69 -14.92 -17.82
CA LEU A 403 6.00 -15.40 -19.16
C LEU A 403 7.24 -16.27 -19.11
N THR A 404 7.09 -17.54 -19.36
CA THR A 404 8.22 -18.47 -19.55
C THR A 404 8.64 -18.46 -21.02
N VAL A 405 9.92 -18.15 -21.25
CA VAL A 405 10.49 -18.00 -22.60
C VAL A 405 11.25 -19.24 -22.99
N TYR A 406 10.88 -19.77 -24.15
CA TYR A 406 11.56 -20.87 -24.81
C TYR A 406 12.14 -20.41 -26.14
N ASP A 407 13.37 -20.84 -26.42
CA ASP A 407 13.99 -20.78 -27.74
C ASP A 407 13.78 -22.11 -28.43
N ARG A 408 13.42 -22.08 -29.72
CA ARG A 408 13.16 -23.30 -30.48
C ARG A 408 14.37 -24.26 -30.49
N ALA A 409 15.58 -23.72 -30.48
CA ALA A 409 16.84 -24.53 -30.54
C ALA A 409 17.42 -24.85 -29.17
N LEU A 410 17.28 -23.90 -28.18
CA LEU A 410 17.96 -24.00 -26.89
C LEU A 410 17.01 -24.47 -25.76
N GLY A 411 15.70 -24.54 -26.00
CA GLY A 411 14.73 -24.86 -24.97
C GLY A 411 14.46 -23.68 -24.04
N TYR A 412 14.33 -23.92 -22.75
CA TYR A 412 14.06 -22.88 -21.74
C TYR A 412 15.23 -21.89 -21.60
N VAL A 413 14.95 -20.59 -21.73
CA VAL A 413 15.96 -19.54 -21.67
C VAL A 413 15.74 -18.53 -20.54
N GLY A 414 14.58 -18.56 -19.87
CA GLY A 414 14.31 -17.72 -18.71
C GLY A 414 12.84 -17.35 -18.52
N ASP A 415 12.54 -16.64 -17.45
CA ASP A 415 11.22 -16.12 -17.14
C ASP A 415 11.22 -14.60 -17.16
N ALA A 416 10.09 -14.05 -17.61
CA ALA A 416 9.83 -12.62 -17.65
C ALA A 416 8.48 -12.30 -16.98
N ARG A 417 8.29 -11.04 -16.61
CA ARG A 417 6.98 -10.53 -16.22
C ARG A 417 6.32 -9.84 -17.42
N LEU A 418 5.13 -10.26 -17.77
CA LEU A 418 4.30 -9.57 -18.75
C LEU A 418 3.29 -8.71 -17.99
N PRO A 419 3.35 -7.37 -18.09
CA PRO A 419 2.31 -6.50 -17.55
C PRO A 419 1.02 -6.63 -18.38
N ALA A 420 -0.09 -6.08 -17.88
CA ALA A 420 -1.28 -5.94 -18.73
C ALA A 420 -0.91 -5.26 -20.03
N THR A 421 -1.29 -5.89 -21.15
CA THR A 421 -0.90 -5.44 -22.49
C THR A 421 -2.14 -5.28 -23.36
N PRO A 422 -2.63 -4.04 -23.56
CA PRO A 422 -3.73 -3.76 -24.44
C PRO A 422 -3.52 -4.26 -25.89
N ALA A 423 -4.61 -4.47 -26.62
CA ALA A 423 -4.55 -4.86 -28.02
C ALA A 423 -3.74 -3.83 -28.85
N GLY A 424 -2.86 -4.30 -29.73
CA GLY A 424 -1.99 -3.47 -30.57
C GLY A 424 -0.74 -2.90 -29.88
N GLU A 425 -0.63 -2.94 -28.54
CA GLU A 425 0.51 -2.42 -27.83
C GLU A 425 1.71 -3.37 -27.82
N GLN A 426 2.91 -2.78 -27.63
CA GLN A 426 4.17 -3.51 -27.50
C GLN A 426 4.65 -3.49 -26.05
N ARG A 427 5.24 -4.62 -25.63
CA ARG A 427 5.88 -4.75 -24.31
C ARG A 427 7.20 -5.49 -24.43
N PHE A 428 8.13 -5.13 -23.53
CA PHE A 428 9.41 -5.80 -23.42
C PHE A 428 9.37 -6.81 -22.28
N ALA A 429 9.60 -8.06 -22.60
CA ALA A 429 9.68 -9.17 -21.66
C ALA A 429 11.15 -9.55 -21.46
N ALA A 430 11.80 -8.99 -20.44
CA ALA A 430 13.19 -9.21 -20.10
C ALA A 430 13.35 -10.51 -19.31
N PHE A 431 14.22 -11.44 -19.77
CA PHE A 431 14.30 -12.80 -19.21
C PHE A 431 15.70 -13.27 -18.80
N ALA A 432 16.79 -12.72 -19.35
CA ALA A 432 18.15 -13.16 -19.02
C ALA A 432 19.18 -12.03 -19.22
N ALA A 433 20.32 -12.07 -18.54
CA ALA A 433 21.43 -11.15 -18.81
C ALA A 433 22.18 -11.56 -20.09
N ASP A 434 22.30 -10.66 -21.08
CA ASP A 434 23.16 -10.87 -22.27
C ASP A 434 24.60 -10.47 -21.95
N ARG A 435 25.39 -11.40 -21.45
CA ARG A 435 26.79 -11.18 -21.08
C ARG A 435 27.74 -11.01 -22.28
N LYS A 436 27.25 -11.22 -23.49
CA LYS A 436 28.05 -11.09 -24.72
C LYS A 436 28.04 -9.63 -25.23
N VAL A 437 27.08 -8.83 -24.82
CA VAL A 437 26.98 -7.42 -25.15
C VAL A 437 27.41 -6.54 -23.95
N GLY A 438 28.17 -5.48 -24.25
CA GLY A 438 28.59 -4.52 -23.22
C GLY A 438 28.15 -3.10 -23.58
N VAL A 439 27.57 -2.38 -22.62
CA VAL A 439 27.14 -0.99 -22.78
C VAL A 439 27.85 -0.12 -21.75
N ARG A 440 28.49 0.96 -22.22
CA ARG A 440 29.10 1.98 -21.36
C ARG A 440 28.42 3.31 -21.64
N ALA A 441 28.17 4.09 -20.60
CA ALA A 441 27.63 5.43 -20.68
C ALA A 441 28.64 6.41 -20.09
N GLU A 442 28.94 7.48 -20.83
CA GLU A 442 29.74 8.60 -20.36
C GLU A 442 28.91 9.86 -20.49
N THR A 443 28.70 10.55 -19.37
CA THR A 443 27.91 11.78 -19.32
C THR A 443 28.81 12.98 -19.11
N LYS A 444 28.68 14.02 -19.95
CA LYS A 444 29.41 15.28 -19.88
C LYS A 444 28.39 16.41 -19.65
N PRO A 445 28.32 16.95 -18.44
CA PRO A 445 27.52 18.16 -18.20
C PRO A 445 28.25 19.38 -18.70
N ALA A 446 27.53 20.32 -19.26
CA ALA A 446 28.00 21.67 -19.60
C ALA A 446 26.92 22.67 -19.20
N GLU A 447 27.32 23.70 -18.48
CA GLU A 447 26.47 24.84 -18.18
C GLU A 447 27.11 26.10 -18.71
N VAL A 448 26.37 26.84 -19.52
CA VAL A 448 26.83 28.09 -20.13
C VAL A 448 25.80 29.16 -19.85
N LEU A 449 26.24 30.22 -19.18
CA LEU A 449 25.46 31.43 -19.04
C LEU A 449 25.39 32.09 -20.42
N THR A 450 24.19 32.25 -20.98
CA THR A 450 24.03 32.64 -22.38
C THR A 450 23.59 34.08 -22.59
N ARG A 451 22.90 34.66 -21.59
CA ARG A 451 22.35 36.04 -21.73
C ARG A 451 22.15 36.69 -20.37
N ILE A 452 22.48 38.00 -20.34
CA ILE A 452 22.23 38.89 -19.19
C ILE A 452 21.37 40.05 -19.66
N THR A 453 20.29 40.32 -18.95
CA THR A 453 19.47 41.52 -19.11
C THR A 453 19.18 42.14 -17.75
N VAL A 454 19.04 43.46 -17.69
CA VAL A 454 18.65 44.18 -16.47
C VAL A 454 17.34 44.90 -16.75
N VAL A 455 16.33 44.64 -15.88
CA VAL A 455 15.01 45.27 -15.97
C VAL A 455 14.58 45.61 -14.53
N ASP A 456 14.21 46.87 -14.30
CA ASP A 456 13.69 47.34 -12.98
C ASP A 456 14.63 47.02 -11.80
N GLY A 457 15.94 47.11 -11.97
CA GLY A 457 16.92 46.80 -10.93
C GLY A 457 17.12 45.31 -10.66
N ALA A 458 16.47 44.43 -11.42
CA ALA A 458 16.67 42.99 -11.40
C ALA A 458 17.50 42.51 -12.58
N VAL A 459 18.52 41.74 -12.31
CA VAL A 459 19.35 41.05 -13.31
C VAL A 459 18.69 39.70 -13.63
N ARG A 460 18.28 39.51 -14.88
CA ARG A 460 17.84 38.22 -15.40
C ARG A 460 19.02 37.56 -16.10
N ALA A 461 19.52 36.50 -15.46
CA ALA A 461 20.61 35.68 -15.96
C ALA A 461 20.04 34.40 -16.59
N THR A 462 20.14 34.27 -17.91
CA THR A 462 19.68 33.05 -18.62
C THR A 462 20.86 32.12 -18.80
N ALA A 463 20.75 30.93 -18.18
CA ALA A 463 21.70 29.84 -18.29
C ALA A 463 21.11 28.70 -19.17
N ARG A 464 21.94 28.18 -20.06
CA ARG A 464 21.66 26.96 -20.81
C ARG A 464 22.48 25.83 -20.23
N SER A 465 21.81 24.90 -19.57
CA SER A 465 22.41 23.66 -19.10
C SER A 465 22.25 22.62 -20.20
N ARG A 466 23.33 21.95 -20.58
CA ARG A 466 23.36 20.85 -21.55
C ARG A 466 24.07 19.68 -20.93
N GLU A 467 23.46 18.50 -21.03
CA GLU A 467 24.05 17.25 -20.61
C GLU A 467 24.08 16.31 -21.81
N GLU A 468 25.26 15.92 -22.23
CA GLU A 468 25.46 14.97 -23.32
C GLU A 468 25.93 13.64 -22.75
N THR A 469 25.11 12.59 -22.98
CA THR A 469 25.46 11.22 -22.63
C THR A 469 25.80 10.45 -23.92
N VAL A 470 27.00 9.90 -23.99
CA VAL A 470 27.45 9.04 -25.06
C VAL A 470 27.37 7.58 -24.56
N TYR A 471 26.60 6.79 -25.28
CA TYR A 471 26.48 5.35 -25.06
C TYR A 471 27.34 4.62 -26.07
N THR A 472 28.34 3.87 -25.61
CA THR A 472 29.18 3.01 -26.47
C THR A 472 28.75 1.57 -26.24
N VAL A 473 28.28 0.91 -27.29
CA VAL A 473 27.80 -0.48 -27.27
C VAL A 473 28.78 -1.37 -28.00
N LYS A 474 29.34 -2.37 -27.30
CA LYS A 474 30.12 -3.44 -27.87
C LYS A 474 29.24 -4.64 -28.15
N GLY A 475 29.12 -5.03 -29.41
CA GLY A 475 28.28 -6.12 -29.89
C GLY A 475 28.77 -7.50 -29.48
N ALA A 476 27.85 -8.46 -29.50
CA ALA A 476 28.14 -9.87 -29.26
C ALA A 476 29.00 -10.45 -30.41
N PRO A 477 29.95 -11.36 -30.14
CA PRO A 477 30.82 -11.92 -31.19
C PRO A 477 30.12 -12.91 -32.13
N ASP A 478 28.99 -13.48 -31.70
CA ASP A 478 28.31 -14.58 -32.39
C ASP A 478 27.24 -14.14 -33.40
N ALA A 479 26.54 -13.02 -33.14
CA ALA A 479 25.48 -12.54 -34.01
C ALA A 479 25.20 -11.06 -33.78
N PRO A 480 24.60 -10.34 -34.74
CA PRO A 480 24.14 -8.98 -34.54
C PRO A 480 23.07 -8.92 -33.43
N ARG A 481 22.99 -7.76 -32.79
CA ARG A 481 21.98 -7.48 -31.74
C ARG A 481 21.34 -6.13 -31.94
N THR A 482 20.03 -6.07 -31.79
CA THR A 482 19.33 -4.81 -31.63
C THR A 482 19.37 -4.45 -30.14
N VAL A 483 20.03 -3.34 -29.80
CA VAL A 483 20.19 -2.86 -28.43
C VAL A 483 19.28 -1.66 -28.21
N VAL A 484 18.39 -1.76 -27.21
CA VAL A 484 17.51 -0.67 -26.79
C VAL A 484 18.02 -0.10 -25.47
N ILE A 485 18.33 1.19 -25.46
CA ILE A 485 18.79 1.91 -24.28
C ILE A 485 17.65 2.80 -23.77
N GLU A 486 17.27 2.66 -22.53
CA GLU A 486 16.29 3.56 -21.89
C GLU A 486 17.04 4.70 -21.18
N HIS A 487 17.10 5.88 -21.84
CA HIS A 487 17.67 7.10 -21.28
C HIS A 487 16.63 7.81 -20.38
N PRO A 488 16.95 8.17 -19.12
CA PRO A 488 15.98 8.75 -18.19
C PRO A 488 15.40 10.07 -18.68
N ARG A 489 14.11 10.29 -18.52
CA ARG A 489 13.46 11.59 -18.71
C ARG A 489 13.72 12.48 -17.50
N ARG A 490 13.85 13.77 -17.77
CA ARG A 490 13.91 14.80 -16.73
C ARG A 490 12.91 15.90 -17.06
N ASP A 491 12.07 16.23 -16.08
CA ASP A 491 11.09 17.30 -16.23
C ASP A 491 11.75 18.65 -16.44
N GLY A 492 11.21 19.42 -17.37
CA GLY A 492 11.76 20.73 -17.74
C GLY A 492 13.00 20.70 -18.65
N TRP A 493 13.42 19.50 -19.12
CA TRP A 493 14.50 19.34 -20.08
C TRP A 493 13.97 18.92 -21.45
N THR A 494 14.52 19.49 -22.50
CA THR A 494 14.31 19.04 -23.88
C THR A 494 15.31 17.95 -24.22
N PHE A 495 14.84 16.92 -24.93
CA PHE A 495 15.64 15.76 -25.31
C PHE A 495 15.86 15.70 -26.81
N SER A 496 17.07 15.38 -27.24
CA SER A 496 17.39 15.08 -28.64
C SER A 496 18.37 13.93 -28.76
N SER A 497 18.12 13.05 -29.73
CA SER A 497 19.03 11.97 -30.12
C SER A 497 18.68 11.48 -31.53
N PRO A 498 19.69 11.24 -32.41
CA PRO A 498 19.43 10.59 -33.71
C PRO A 498 18.93 9.17 -33.61
N ALA A 499 19.26 8.46 -32.50
CA ALA A 499 18.87 7.07 -32.25
C ALA A 499 17.52 6.92 -31.55
N ARG A 500 16.77 8.03 -31.35
CA ARG A 500 15.46 7.97 -30.68
C ARG A 500 14.46 7.23 -31.53
N ASP A 501 13.88 6.17 -30.96
CA ASP A 501 12.90 5.29 -31.57
C ASP A 501 11.58 5.16 -30.77
N GLY A 502 11.50 5.84 -29.66
CA GLY A 502 10.30 5.82 -28.81
C GLY A 502 10.50 6.46 -27.45
N GLU A 503 9.45 6.37 -26.64
CA GLU A 503 9.49 6.86 -25.27
C GLU A 503 8.51 6.10 -24.35
N THR A 504 8.81 6.19 -23.06
CA THR A 504 7.93 5.75 -21.98
C THR A 504 7.62 6.94 -21.06
N PRO A 505 6.73 6.86 -20.09
CA PRO A 505 6.54 7.93 -19.11
C PRO A 505 7.81 8.35 -18.39
N THR A 506 8.81 7.45 -18.25
CA THR A 506 10.03 7.67 -17.46
C THR A 506 11.31 7.72 -18.26
N ALA A 507 11.30 7.30 -19.53
CA ALA A 507 12.53 7.19 -20.34
C ALA A 507 12.29 7.45 -21.84
N TYR A 508 13.33 7.90 -22.51
CA TYR A 508 13.45 7.89 -23.98
C TYR A 508 14.12 6.59 -24.41
N ARG A 509 13.66 5.97 -25.48
CA ARG A 509 14.23 4.76 -26.05
C ARG A 509 15.14 5.11 -27.22
N LEU A 510 16.38 4.58 -27.17
CA LEU A 510 17.38 4.70 -28.22
C LEU A 510 17.65 3.31 -28.75
N THR A 511 17.44 3.13 -30.05
CA THR A 511 17.61 1.80 -30.68
C THR A 511 18.87 1.83 -31.56
N LEU A 512 19.72 0.84 -31.40
CA LEU A 512 20.95 0.64 -32.16
C LEU A 512 21.03 -0.80 -32.68
N ASP A 513 21.24 -0.95 -33.97
CA ASP A 513 21.61 -2.24 -34.55
C ASP A 513 23.13 -2.39 -34.53
N VAL A 514 23.61 -3.37 -33.78
CA VAL A 514 25.03 -3.61 -33.55
C VAL A 514 25.44 -4.88 -34.24
N ALA A 515 26.33 -4.77 -35.20
CA ALA A 515 26.88 -5.92 -35.93
C ALA A 515 27.61 -6.89 -34.99
N ALA A 516 27.74 -8.16 -35.38
CA ALA A 516 28.54 -9.12 -34.66
C ALA A 516 29.98 -8.63 -34.48
N ALA A 517 30.50 -8.69 -33.24
CA ALA A 517 31.79 -8.14 -32.81
C ALA A 517 32.01 -6.65 -33.11
N GLY A 518 30.98 -5.92 -33.54
CA GLY A 518 31.02 -4.50 -33.87
C GLY A 518 30.90 -3.59 -32.63
N THR A 519 31.08 -2.29 -32.88
CA THR A 519 30.82 -1.23 -31.88
C THR A 519 29.91 -0.18 -32.50
N ALA A 520 28.92 0.27 -31.75
CA ALA A 520 28.01 1.32 -32.14
C ALA A 520 27.90 2.37 -31.03
N GLU A 521 27.59 3.61 -31.41
CA GLU A 521 27.41 4.71 -30.46
C GLU A 521 26.04 5.36 -30.61
N ALA A 522 25.45 5.74 -29.50
CA ALA A 522 24.30 6.63 -29.46
C ALA A 522 24.59 7.85 -28.56
N ARG A 523 24.14 9.02 -28.99
CA ARG A 523 24.26 10.25 -28.23
C ARG A 523 22.88 10.71 -27.78
N ALA A 524 22.77 10.98 -26.49
CA ALA A 524 21.58 11.52 -25.85
C ALA A 524 21.92 12.92 -25.32
N VAL A 525 21.18 13.93 -25.74
CA VAL A 525 21.37 15.32 -25.30
C VAL A 525 20.14 15.78 -24.57
N LEU A 526 20.33 16.21 -23.34
CA LEU A 526 19.34 16.92 -22.54
C LEU A 526 19.73 18.39 -22.44
N GLU A 527 18.80 19.28 -22.71
CA GLU A 527 19.01 20.72 -22.63
C GLU A 527 17.89 21.38 -21.81
N ARG A 528 18.30 22.35 -20.99
CA ARG A 528 17.36 23.19 -20.24
C ARG A 528 17.83 24.65 -20.31
N VAL A 529 16.90 25.54 -20.56
CA VAL A 529 17.11 26.97 -20.43
C VAL A 529 16.42 27.43 -19.16
N GLN A 530 17.19 28.03 -18.27
CA GLN A 530 16.71 28.58 -17.01
C GLN A 530 17.05 30.03 -16.91
N THR A 531 16.12 30.84 -16.43
CA THR A 531 16.36 32.28 -16.17
C THR A 531 16.19 32.53 -14.69
N ASP A 532 17.28 32.89 -14.04
CA ASP A 532 17.30 33.26 -12.63
C ASP A 532 17.28 34.78 -12.52
N THR A 533 16.61 35.30 -11.50
CA THR A 533 16.50 36.74 -11.27
C THR A 533 17.20 37.08 -9.96
N TYR A 534 18.14 38.03 -10.07
CA TYR A 534 18.94 38.52 -8.94
C TYR A 534 18.69 40.00 -8.74
N ALA A 535 18.60 40.46 -7.50
CA ALA A 535 18.60 41.91 -7.25
C ALA A 535 19.99 42.50 -7.54
N LEU A 536 20.05 43.50 -8.43
CA LEU A 536 21.32 44.17 -8.77
C LEU A 536 22.00 44.76 -7.53
N ALA A 537 21.20 45.16 -6.54
CA ALA A 537 21.67 45.71 -5.28
C ALA A 537 22.42 44.67 -4.39
N GLU A 538 22.22 43.40 -4.60
CA GLU A 538 22.81 42.31 -3.79
C GLU A 538 24.00 41.63 -4.50
N ALA A 539 24.17 41.87 -5.79
CA ALA A 539 25.21 41.22 -6.58
C ALA A 539 26.61 41.61 -6.09
N ASP A 540 27.49 40.64 -5.89
CA ASP A 540 28.88 40.88 -5.54
C ASP A 540 29.74 41.33 -6.76
N ALA A 541 30.95 41.80 -6.50
CA ALA A 541 31.83 42.29 -7.54
C ALA A 541 32.22 41.23 -8.57
N GLY A 542 32.35 39.95 -8.16
CA GLY A 542 32.71 38.84 -9.02
C GLY A 542 31.55 38.47 -9.97
N MET A 543 30.32 38.39 -9.43
CA MET A 543 29.12 38.20 -10.24
C MET A 543 28.94 39.29 -11.31
N LEU A 544 29.14 40.55 -10.92
CA LEU A 544 29.03 41.69 -11.84
C LEU A 544 30.07 41.63 -12.97
N VAL A 545 31.30 41.19 -12.69
CA VAL A 545 32.33 40.96 -13.73
C VAL A 545 31.87 39.86 -14.70
N SER A 546 31.40 38.72 -14.17
CA SER A 546 30.93 37.60 -14.98
C SER A 546 29.76 38.04 -15.88
N TRP A 547 28.78 38.76 -15.32
CA TRP A 547 27.66 39.29 -16.07
C TRP A 547 28.03 40.34 -17.10
N SER A 548 29.03 41.20 -16.82
CA SER A 548 29.51 42.19 -17.78
C SER A 548 30.11 41.59 -19.04
N ALA A 549 30.72 40.40 -18.92
CA ALA A 549 31.28 39.65 -20.05
C ALA A 549 30.24 39.02 -20.96
N LEU A 550 28.99 38.84 -20.47
CA LEU A 550 27.89 38.15 -21.13
C LEU A 550 26.73 39.07 -21.52
N ALA A 551 26.84 40.33 -21.21
CA ALA A 551 25.83 41.34 -21.60
C ALA A 551 25.94 41.65 -23.10
N ASP A 552 24.87 41.42 -23.85
CA ASP A 552 24.80 41.70 -25.30
C ASP A 552 24.90 43.21 -25.62
N ASP A 553 24.43 44.07 -24.69
CA ASP A 553 24.51 45.54 -24.82
C ASP A 553 25.84 46.04 -24.25
N PRO A 554 26.71 46.68 -25.09
CA PRO A 554 27.99 47.23 -24.62
C PRO A 554 27.85 48.30 -23.53
N ALA A 555 26.74 49.02 -23.51
CA ALA A 555 26.49 50.03 -22.48
C ALA A 555 26.07 49.35 -21.15
N LEU A 556 25.34 48.23 -21.19
CA LEU A 556 25.05 47.41 -20.02
C LEU A 556 26.34 46.75 -19.49
N ALA A 557 27.14 46.18 -20.38
CA ALA A 557 28.45 45.59 -20.02
C ALA A 557 29.35 46.60 -19.31
N GLY A 558 29.47 47.81 -19.87
CA GLY A 558 30.22 48.92 -19.28
C GLY A 558 29.68 49.33 -17.90
N GLY A 559 28.37 49.44 -17.76
CA GLY A 559 27.72 49.77 -16.50
C GLY A 559 27.91 48.72 -15.40
N LEU A 560 27.77 47.43 -15.72
CA LEU A 560 28.04 46.34 -14.79
C LEU A 560 29.50 46.29 -14.35
N LYS A 561 30.46 46.54 -15.27
CA LYS A 561 31.88 46.63 -14.96
C LYS A 561 32.18 47.81 -14.05
N ALA A 562 31.59 48.98 -14.32
CA ALA A 562 31.74 50.16 -13.47
C ALA A 562 31.17 49.94 -12.07
N LEU A 563 30.02 49.24 -11.96
CA LEU A 563 29.41 48.87 -10.67
C LEU A 563 30.28 47.86 -9.90
N SER A 564 30.86 46.88 -10.59
CA SER A 564 31.80 45.94 -9.98
C SER A 564 33.00 46.65 -9.36
N GLN A 565 33.62 47.59 -10.12
CA GLN A 565 34.75 48.38 -9.63
C GLN A 565 34.36 49.24 -8.43
N ALA A 566 33.21 49.92 -8.50
CA ALA A 566 32.73 50.76 -7.40
C ALA A 566 32.46 49.95 -6.12
N ARG A 567 31.96 48.71 -6.23
CA ARG A 567 31.79 47.82 -5.09
C ARG A 567 33.12 47.33 -4.51
N ALA A 568 34.07 46.96 -5.36
CA ALA A 568 35.41 46.59 -4.92
C ALA A 568 36.09 47.73 -4.17
N ASP A 569 35.95 48.94 -4.68
CA ASP A 569 36.49 50.17 -4.05
C ASP A 569 35.81 50.48 -2.70
N SER A 570 34.48 50.25 -2.59
CA SER A 570 33.73 50.39 -1.33
C SER A 570 34.16 49.34 -0.30
N GLN A 571 34.32 48.09 -0.70
CA GLN A 571 34.81 47.01 0.17
C GLN A 571 36.26 47.25 0.64
N ALA A 572 37.12 47.80 -0.23
CA ALA A 572 38.48 48.18 0.14
C ALA A 572 38.48 49.28 1.20
N ALA A 573 37.62 50.30 1.05
CA ALA A 573 37.50 51.36 2.07
C ALA A 573 36.94 50.83 3.40
N THR A 574 36.02 49.88 3.37
CA THR A 574 35.49 49.24 4.60
C THR A 574 36.59 48.48 5.32
N ARG A 575 37.44 47.72 4.59
CA ARG A 575 38.59 47.01 5.18
C ARG A 575 39.61 47.99 5.77
N GLU A 576 39.94 49.07 5.07
CA GLU A 576 40.84 50.12 5.55
C GLU A 576 40.32 50.69 6.89
N ILE A 577 39.03 51.01 6.98
CA ILE A 577 38.42 51.50 8.24
C ILE A 577 38.50 50.47 9.35
N ALA A 578 38.32 49.18 9.08
CA ALA A 578 38.40 48.11 10.03
C ALA A 578 39.85 47.96 10.54
N GLU A 579 40.82 47.95 9.65
CA GLU A 579 42.28 47.90 10.01
C GLU A 579 42.71 49.07 10.89
N ILE A 580 42.27 50.29 10.55
CA ILE A 580 42.50 51.45 11.38
C ILE A 580 41.85 51.30 12.76
N GLY A 581 40.59 50.78 12.78
CA GLY A 581 39.88 50.54 14.04
C GLY A 581 40.57 49.51 14.96
N GLU A 582 41.08 48.43 14.40
CA GLU A 582 41.88 47.44 15.14
C GLU A 582 43.17 48.03 15.70
N ARG A 583 43.82 48.88 14.91
CA ARG A 583 45.02 49.58 15.38
C ARG A 583 44.73 50.55 16.52
N ILE A 584 43.67 51.33 16.45
CA ILE A 584 43.18 52.20 17.52
C ILE A 584 42.87 51.36 18.78
N ALA A 585 42.17 50.24 18.65
CA ALA A 585 41.82 49.36 19.79
C ALA A 585 43.09 48.79 20.45
N THR A 586 44.08 48.40 19.64
CA THR A 586 45.34 47.86 20.14
C THR A 586 46.09 48.92 20.96
N ILE A 587 46.21 50.14 20.47
CA ILE A 587 46.89 51.26 21.17
C ILE A 587 46.13 51.61 22.45
N ALA A 588 44.81 51.66 22.44
CA ALA A 588 43.98 51.90 23.62
C ALA A 588 44.20 50.84 24.72
N ALA A 589 44.25 49.55 24.34
CA ALA A 589 44.56 48.47 25.28
C ALA A 589 45.97 48.57 25.87
N GLU A 590 46.95 48.97 25.05
CA GLU A 590 48.33 49.21 25.54
C GLU A 590 48.37 50.38 26.50
N GLN A 591 47.70 51.48 26.22
CA GLN A 591 47.62 52.64 27.11
C GLN A 591 47.00 52.27 28.48
N GLU A 592 45.95 51.45 28.52
CA GLU A 592 45.36 51.00 29.74
C GLU A 592 46.36 50.15 30.59
N ARG A 593 47.09 49.27 29.92
CA ARG A 593 48.20 48.54 30.58
C ARG A 593 49.27 49.47 31.13
N ILE A 594 49.68 50.49 30.37
CA ILE A 594 50.67 51.47 30.81
C ILE A 594 50.16 52.30 32.00
N ARG A 595 48.88 52.74 31.98
CA ARG A 595 48.23 53.42 33.13
C ARG A 595 48.26 52.57 34.36
N GLY A 596 47.92 51.29 34.25
CA GLY A 596 48.00 50.34 35.37
C GLY A 596 49.39 50.21 35.96
N ASN A 597 50.42 50.11 35.08
CA ASN A 597 51.80 50.03 35.47
C ASN A 597 52.31 51.35 36.13
N LEU A 598 51.92 52.50 35.63
CA LEU A 598 52.27 53.82 36.19
C LEU A 598 51.68 54.00 37.60
N GLY A 599 50.57 53.34 37.96
CA GLY A 599 49.97 53.37 39.31
C GLY A 599 50.84 52.67 40.37
N VAL A 600 51.76 51.77 40.01
CA VAL A 600 52.59 50.98 40.94
C VAL A 600 54.08 51.34 40.86
N VAL A 601 54.52 52.11 39.90
CA VAL A 601 55.89 52.52 39.66
C VAL A 601 56.19 53.88 40.34
N PRO A 602 57.34 54.08 41.05
CA PRO A 602 57.69 55.40 41.61
C PRO A 602 57.75 56.49 40.52
N LYS A 603 57.11 57.63 40.80
CA LYS A 603 56.91 58.73 39.78
C LYS A 603 58.18 59.30 39.18
N ASP A 604 59.30 59.28 39.97
CA ASP A 604 60.57 59.84 39.54
C ASP A 604 61.49 58.81 38.87
N SER A 605 61.05 57.55 38.72
CA SER A 605 61.85 56.49 38.14
C SER A 605 62.05 56.67 36.61
N GLU A 606 63.13 56.14 36.07
CA GLU A 606 63.41 56.10 34.67
C GLU A 606 62.31 55.34 33.88
N LEU A 607 61.75 54.31 34.47
CA LEU A 607 60.67 53.51 33.92
C LEU A 607 59.38 54.33 33.79
N ALA A 608 59.05 55.17 34.81
CA ALA A 608 57.88 56.04 34.74
C ALA A 608 58.01 57.07 33.60
N ARG A 609 59.19 57.67 33.42
CA ARG A 609 59.50 58.59 32.32
C ARG A 609 59.34 57.91 30.95
N ARG A 610 59.82 56.66 30.83
CA ARG A 610 59.65 55.89 29.57
C ARG A 610 58.18 55.60 29.26
N TYR A 611 57.38 55.20 30.24
CA TYR A 611 55.96 54.98 30.09
C TYR A 611 55.20 56.25 29.70
N LEU A 612 55.50 57.41 30.26
CA LEU A 612 54.91 58.69 29.89
C LEU A 612 55.29 59.11 28.48
N ALA A 613 56.52 58.90 28.05
CA ALA A 613 56.99 59.17 26.72
C ALA A 613 56.27 58.25 25.68
N GLN A 614 56.10 56.96 26.02
CA GLN A 614 55.35 56.01 25.19
C GLN A 614 53.88 56.41 25.05
N MET A 615 53.22 56.78 26.17
CA MET A 615 51.85 57.30 26.13
C MET A 615 51.71 58.56 25.25
N GLY A 616 52.62 59.50 25.35
CA GLY A 616 52.63 60.68 24.51
C GLY A 616 52.70 60.35 23.00
N ALA A 617 53.61 59.45 22.64
CA ALA A 617 53.74 58.98 21.25
C ALA A 617 52.49 58.23 20.80
N GLN A 618 51.86 57.49 21.67
CA GLN A 618 50.58 56.79 21.36
C GLN A 618 49.41 57.75 21.23
N GLU A 619 49.31 58.84 21.98
CA GLU A 619 48.31 59.89 21.83
C GLU A 619 48.45 60.57 20.47
N ASP A 620 49.68 60.90 20.03
CA ASP A 620 49.94 61.47 18.72
C ASP A 620 49.53 60.50 17.60
N GLU A 621 49.76 59.19 17.79
CA GLU A 621 49.37 58.15 16.83
C GLU A 621 47.86 58.01 16.79
N LEU A 622 47.14 57.98 17.91
CA LEU A 622 45.68 57.93 18.02
C LEU A 622 45.05 59.16 17.30
N ALA A 623 45.60 60.38 17.49
CA ALA A 623 45.12 61.56 16.83
C ALA A 623 45.23 61.46 15.28
N ARG A 624 46.37 60.94 14.81
CA ARG A 624 46.58 60.69 13.37
C ARG A 624 45.63 59.63 12.81
N LEU A 625 45.52 58.49 13.53
CA LEU A 625 44.61 57.41 13.11
C LEU A 625 43.17 57.88 13.14
N GLY A 626 42.73 58.68 14.10
CA GLY A 626 41.40 59.26 14.15
C GLY A 626 41.09 60.15 12.91
N THR A 627 42.07 61.00 12.52
CA THR A 627 41.94 61.80 11.30
C THR A 627 41.85 60.93 10.06
N THR A 628 42.76 59.95 9.91
CA THR A 628 42.79 59.01 8.79
C THR A 628 41.50 58.20 8.71
N GLN A 629 40.94 57.74 9.87
CA GLN A 629 39.67 57.03 9.92
C GLN A 629 38.50 57.93 9.47
N GLY A 630 38.50 59.18 9.87
CA GLY A 630 37.51 60.15 9.42
C GLY A 630 37.52 60.34 7.90
N GLU A 631 38.70 60.54 7.31
CA GLU A 631 38.88 60.61 5.86
C GLU A 631 38.48 59.31 5.14
N ALA A 632 38.82 58.17 5.68
CA ALA A 632 38.45 56.87 5.13
C ALA A 632 36.91 56.66 5.15
N ARG A 633 36.22 57.10 6.22
CA ARG A 633 34.75 57.08 6.30
C ARG A 633 34.11 58.02 5.25
N GLU A 634 34.66 59.17 5.01
CA GLU A 634 34.13 60.07 3.98
C GLU A 634 34.38 59.52 2.56
N ARG A 635 35.55 58.90 2.32
CA ARG A 635 35.79 58.14 1.09
C ARG A 635 34.78 57.00 0.91
N LEU A 636 34.46 56.25 1.97
CA LEU A 636 33.46 55.20 1.92
C LEU A 636 32.08 55.75 1.53
N ARG A 637 31.61 56.81 2.18
CA ARG A 637 30.32 57.44 1.84
C ARG A 637 30.24 57.87 0.37
N THR A 638 31.31 58.45 -0.16
CA THR A 638 31.38 58.86 -1.58
C THR A 638 31.32 57.64 -2.51
N ARG A 639 32.05 56.55 -2.17
CA ARG A 639 32.04 55.30 -2.95
C ARG A 639 30.68 54.59 -2.90
N GLU A 640 30.04 54.55 -1.73
CA GLU A 640 28.66 54.02 -1.61
C GLU A 640 27.63 54.85 -2.37
N ALA A 641 27.76 56.17 -2.36
CA ALA A 641 26.92 57.06 -3.19
C ALA A 641 27.10 56.76 -4.69
N ARG A 642 28.34 56.48 -5.12
CA ARG A 642 28.63 56.07 -6.50
C ARG A 642 27.99 54.70 -6.84
N VAL A 643 28.07 53.73 -5.93
CA VAL A 643 27.40 52.43 -6.09
C VAL A 643 25.88 52.61 -6.25
N ARG A 644 25.24 53.41 -5.39
CA ARG A 644 23.78 53.71 -5.50
C ARG A 644 23.43 54.41 -6.82
N ALA A 645 24.25 55.36 -7.26
CA ALA A 645 24.01 56.04 -8.52
C ALA A 645 24.10 55.14 -9.74
N LEU A 646 25.08 54.22 -9.76
CA LEU A 646 25.23 53.21 -10.83
C LEU A 646 24.08 52.19 -10.83
N ILE A 647 23.62 51.77 -9.66
CA ILE A 647 22.45 50.89 -9.55
C ILE A 647 21.20 51.61 -10.11
N ALA A 648 20.97 52.87 -9.74
CA ALA A 648 19.84 53.65 -10.24
C ALA A 648 19.91 53.86 -11.76
N GLU A 649 21.11 54.15 -12.30
CA GLU A 649 21.33 54.28 -13.74
C GLU A 649 21.02 53.01 -14.50
N LEU A 650 21.49 51.86 -13.99
CA LEU A 650 21.26 50.57 -14.60
C LEU A 650 19.79 50.11 -14.47
N SER A 651 19.12 50.46 -13.34
CA SER A 651 17.69 50.16 -13.10
C SER A 651 16.77 50.99 -13.98
N GLY A 652 17.12 52.20 -14.33
CA GLY A 652 16.34 53.10 -15.16
C GLY A 652 16.47 52.89 -16.68
N ARG A 653 17.27 51.90 -17.11
CA ARG A 653 17.39 51.52 -18.52
C ARG A 653 16.23 50.59 -18.88
N GLU A 654 15.32 51.09 -19.72
CA GLU A 654 14.34 50.21 -20.37
C GLU A 654 15.06 49.21 -21.28
N ALA A 655 14.67 47.94 -21.20
CA ALA A 655 15.14 46.95 -22.16
C ALA A 655 14.70 47.41 -23.57
N ARG A 656 15.64 47.88 -24.39
CA ARG A 656 15.36 48.02 -25.82
C ARG A 656 15.08 46.63 -26.40
N PRO A 657 13.97 46.44 -27.13
CA PRO A 657 13.54 45.17 -27.67
C PRO A 657 14.55 44.50 -28.61
#